data_4ee26630cfe464eb2479c09c7c102677
#
_entry.id   4ee26630cfe464eb2479c09c7c102677
#
_cell.length_a   1.000
_cell.length_b   1.000
_cell.length_c   1.000
_cell.angle_alpha   90.00
_cell.angle_beta   90.00
_cell.angle_gamma   90.00
#
_symmetry.space_group_name_H-M   'P 1'
#
loop_
_entity.id
_entity.type
_entity.pdbx_description
1 polymer ?
#
loop_
_entity_poly.entity_id
_entity_poly.type
_entity_poly.pdbx_seq_one_letter_code
_entity_poly.pdbx_strand_id
1 'polypeptide(L)'
;MSGTKRKFGLKHGLGIFVGLAVILGLAIAYIIANGFADQWARRTIVEQLENATGAQVELGNFHIAWRKLSVRFDGLTLRGREPTGSPPLFHADTLMFDINIDSFWGRKISLANVEMSRFSANIQVAKDGSTNIPGPKVVVSTGTPDLKSLFDLKVAQLHLNDGEIIWNDRRIPLEAKGGHFEFAMNYVNEGGLPVYLGQVSWQQFQIAALRNLPFSTSFTSHFTLRQTSFSVTQLQWKTPGGEIDAQANLPSFAQPAWTFRYRGQLRLEDLWTILRQKGAPGGHVDFAGEGNYSAEQMNFTGRYTADRITMKYQWFHPGNISAHGSYRANDKTIDLPDLEALLIGGNVTSHVSINLAKMEFRAESKVRGLSLRQALATEDNPSLPINPLHWDSRMDADAVTTWVADFQHVVSQGSSVWTPSANPAPGTIPTAANFEFNFNMDRNAFELLPGEITTPTSRIQFRGVLSMINTSLDMRVDTDNLTLWDDFINRLRGLDSPPEIMKGQFHWEGRLLGPLDGPTFTGHFKGTDASYGPYYWDDLEGELTYSPAELHLERTRARRGQSSADLELSLDLDNWGFDPDSQWTFDVNLVRIDTDDLQKMLGMSYDARGVLTGQFHLKGTRAQPEFNGLFDVSNAMAGSWRFERARGQLSMHAGEVRIANAEVRLAANAQGAAAGIVTGNLDYHTDSGQATFDFTGAAIPLESIGKIQSARLPIAGRLNVQVHGQGLLRSPELHATLRLIDLKLGDDVVGSFDGKADSDGKHLQATIDSAMASGKLSGKVDIGLQGDYPVSAQVIAQRIDFNPFLVSALHLSRLEGSSLVDGQFDVAGFGSRPETLAVESNLSRLTFDFRSVKLENIGPIRLTYRRDEVRIEQASLRGTDTDFHLAGSARFAGDQALNLRLDGAVSLQLLSSFYPQLEASGRAQINAAVAGTVVTPRFNGKVHLEGASLRYGDFPTGLSNVTGDFNFDVN
;
A
#
# COMPACT_ATOMS: atom_id res chain seq x y z
N MET A 1 -34.28 11.25 69.19
CA MET A 1 -35.63 10.96 68.65
C MET A 1 -35.41 10.20 67.33
N SER A 2 -35.49 8.92 67.45
CA SER A 2 -35.21 7.98 66.35
C SER A 2 -36.51 7.68 65.61
N GLY A 3 -36.67 8.29 64.45
CA GLY A 3 -37.84 7.99 63.60
C GLY A 3 -37.53 6.76 62.76
N THR A 4 -38.11 5.65 63.07
CA THR A 4 -38.10 4.39 62.32
C THR A 4 -38.74 4.60 60.95
N LYS A 5 -37.91 4.68 59.86
CA LYS A 5 -38.38 4.71 58.52
C LYS A 5 -38.92 3.33 58.11
N ARG A 6 -40.25 3.20 58.13
CA ARG A 6 -40.91 1.99 57.62
C ARG A 6 -40.68 1.87 56.13
N LYS A 7 -39.90 0.88 55.70
CA LYS A 7 -39.69 0.48 54.31
C LYS A 7 -40.98 -0.18 53.75
N PHE A 8 -41.65 0.52 52.85
CA PHE A 8 -42.83 0.04 52.13
C PHE A 8 -42.41 -0.81 50.94
N GLY A 9 -42.65 -2.09 50.98
CA GLY A 9 -42.31 -3.03 49.87
C GLY A 9 -43.61 -3.65 49.29
N LEU A 10 -43.44 -4.47 48.24
CA LEU A 10 -44.49 -5.23 47.49
C LEU A 10 -45.55 -5.88 48.40
N LYS A 11 -45.20 -6.16 49.65
CA LYS A 11 -46.07 -6.68 50.73
C LYS A 11 -47.32 -5.83 50.99
N HIS A 12 -47.26 -4.52 50.72
CA HIS A 12 -48.36 -3.63 51.06
C HIS A 12 -49.35 -3.51 49.89
N GLY A 13 -48.97 -3.76 48.65
CA GLY A 13 -49.89 -3.78 47.51
C GLY A 13 -50.88 -4.95 47.59
N LEU A 14 -50.36 -6.18 47.72
CA LEU A 14 -51.20 -7.36 47.82
C LEU A 14 -52.03 -7.36 49.16
N GLY A 15 -51.39 -6.89 50.25
CA GLY A 15 -52.06 -6.75 51.52
C GLY A 15 -53.27 -5.77 51.54
N ILE A 16 -53.20 -4.75 50.64
CA ILE A 16 -54.29 -3.77 50.53
C ILE A 16 -55.51 -4.38 49.85
N PHE A 17 -55.34 -5.16 48.74
CA PHE A 17 -56.42 -5.82 48.06
C PHE A 17 -57.14 -6.86 48.97
N VAL A 18 -56.34 -7.68 49.60
CA VAL A 18 -56.81 -8.68 50.51
C VAL A 18 -57.45 -7.98 51.73
N GLY A 19 -56.81 -6.94 52.25
CA GLY A 19 -57.35 -6.15 53.35
C GLY A 19 -58.71 -5.50 53.04
N LEU A 20 -58.81 -4.94 51.82
CA LEU A 20 -60.06 -4.34 51.33
C LEU A 20 -61.22 -5.34 51.21
N ALA A 21 -60.89 -6.49 50.58
CA ALA A 21 -61.86 -7.57 50.49
C ALA A 21 -62.33 -8.08 51.91
N VAL A 22 -61.41 -8.19 52.85
CA VAL A 22 -61.70 -8.60 54.24
C VAL A 22 -62.58 -7.58 54.98
N ILE A 23 -62.21 -6.28 54.90
CA ILE A 23 -62.94 -5.20 55.52
C ILE A 23 -64.37 -5.09 54.96
N LEU A 24 -64.49 -5.20 53.65
CA LEU A 24 -65.75 -5.16 52.96
C LEU A 24 -66.61 -6.36 53.31
N GLY A 25 -66.03 -7.59 53.35
CA GLY A 25 -66.66 -8.74 53.79
C GLY A 25 -67.23 -8.68 55.27
N LEU A 26 -66.46 -8.12 56.18
CA LEU A 26 -66.87 -7.88 57.57
C LEU A 26 -68.00 -6.84 57.67
N ALA A 27 -67.94 -5.76 56.85
CA ALA A 27 -68.99 -4.75 56.78
C ALA A 27 -70.32 -5.34 56.25
N ILE A 28 -70.26 -6.18 55.22
CA ILE A 28 -71.37 -6.86 54.63
C ILE A 28 -72.04 -7.84 55.68
N ALA A 29 -71.23 -8.55 56.36
CA ALA A 29 -71.67 -9.48 57.38
C ALA A 29 -72.35 -8.80 58.53
N TYR A 30 -71.88 -7.65 58.95
CA TYR A 30 -72.51 -6.80 59.97
C TYR A 30 -73.87 -6.29 59.48
N ILE A 31 -74.03 -5.90 58.23
CA ILE A 31 -75.29 -5.39 57.61
C ILE A 31 -76.39 -6.52 57.56
N ILE A 32 -75.94 -7.67 57.09
CA ILE A 32 -76.80 -8.82 56.95
C ILE A 32 -77.30 -9.32 58.31
N ALA A 33 -76.46 -9.29 59.33
CA ALA A 33 -76.81 -9.66 60.68
C ALA A 33 -77.86 -8.74 61.33
N ASN A 34 -78.00 -7.46 60.87
CA ASN A 34 -78.89 -6.47 61.42
C ASN A 34 -80.17 -6.09 60.59
N GLY A 35 -80.40 -6.66 59.37
CA GLY A 35 -81.65 -6.66 58.62
C GLY A 35 -82.24 -5.36 58.11
N PHE A 36 -81.47 -4.42 57.56
CA PHE A 36 -81.93 -3.09 57.14
C PHE A 36 -82.00 -2.87 55.64
N ALA A 37 -82.79 -1.83 55.16
CA ALA A 37 -83.09 -1.49 53.79
C ALA A 37 -81.89 -0.88 53.05
N ASP A 38 -81.88 -1.03 51.74
CA ASP A 38 -80.71 -0.76 50.78
C ASP A 38 -80.05 0.61 50.90
N GLN A 39 -80.72 1.70 51.10
CA GLN A 39 -80.14 3.04 51.24
C GLN A 39 -79.32 3.29 52.50
N TRP A 40 -79.70 2.76 53.59
CA TRP A 40 -79.01 2.82 54.85
C TRP A 40 -77.71 1.95 54.75
N ALA A 41 -77.88 0.73 54.28
CA ALA A 41 -76.77 -0.15 54.06
C ALA A 41 -75.65 0.45 53.17
N ARG A 42 -76.05 1.13 52.10
CA ARG A 42 -75.11 1.82 51.21
C ARG A 42 -74.35 2.92 51.98
N ARG A 43 -74.98 3.78 52.75
CA ARG A 43 -74.31 4.80 53.56
C ARG A 43 -73.38 4.21 54.57
N THR A 44 -73.79 3.20 55.27
CA THR A 44 -72.95 2.53 56.29
C THR A 44 -71.72 1.84 55.67
N ILE A 45 -71.90 1.19 54.54
CA ILE A 45 -70.79 0.63 53.77
C ILE A 45 -69.79 1.71 53.34
N VAL A 46 -70.23 2.79 52.74
CA VAL A 46 -69.35 3.89 52.31
C VAL A 46 -68.64 4.44 53.55
N GLU A 47 -69.31 4.74 54.61
CA GLU A 47 -68.73 5.27 55.89
C GLU A 47 -67.68 4.32 56.45
N GLN A 48 -67.98 3.03 56.52
CA GLN A 48 -67.07 1.98 57.03
C GLN A 48 -65.83 1.83 56.14
N LEU A 49 -66.01 1.86 54.81
CA LEU A 49 -64.94 1.84 53.88
C LEU A 49 -64.08 3.07 53.99
N GLU A 50 -64.66 4.29 54.04
CA GLU A 50 -63.93 5.52 54.27
C GLU A 50 -63.15 5.55 55.59
N ASN A 51 -63.78 5.06 56.66
CA ASN A 51 -63.14 4.94 57.99
C ASN A 51 -61.93 3.96 57.93
N ALA A 52 -62.12 2.82 57.25
CA ALA A 52 -61.12 1.77 57.19
C ALA A 52 -60.00 2.10 56.21
N THR A 53 -60.29 2.72 55.08
CA THR A 53 -59.30 3.05 54.06
C THR A 53 -58.69 4.40 54.19
N GLY A 54 -59.44 5.37 54.78
CA GLY A 54 -59.12 6.79 54.79
C GLY A 54 -59.34 7.44 53.45
N ALA A 55 -59.76 6.73 52.46
CA ALA A 55 -60.08 7.21 51.08
C ALA A 55 -61.49 7.79 51.08
N GLN A 56 -61.72 8.67 50.11
CA GLN A 56 -63.07 9.04 49.72
C GLN A 56 -63.67 7.93 48.89
N VAL A 57 -64.87 7.45 49.27
CA VAL A 57 -65.49 6.30 48.63
C VAL A 57 -66.75 6.72 47.88
N GLU A 58 -66.78 6.41 46.61
CA GLU A 58 -67.97 6.53 45.76
C GLU A 58 -68.45 5.13 45.36
N LEU A 59 -69.71 4.82 45.66
CA LEU A 59 -70.34 3.59 45.33
C LEU A 59 -71.56 3.85 44.41
N GLY A 60 -71.53 3.22 43.21
CA GLY A 60 -72.62 3.29 42.26
C GLY A 60 -73.90 2.51 42.79
N ASN A 61 -74.11 1.39 42.12
CA ASN A 61 -75.26 0.56 42.51
C ASN A 61 -74.87 -0.54 43.57
N PHE A 62 -75.80 -0.84 44.44
CA PHE A 62 -75.63 -1.86 45.42
C PHE A 62 -76.85 -2.77 45.33
N HIS A 63 -76.61 -4.13 45.26
CA HIS A 63 -77.65 -5.11 45.06
C HIS A 63 -77.43 -6.35 45.97
N ILE A 64 -78.47 -6.69 46.75
CA ILE A 64 -78.45 -7.90 47.53
C ILE A 64 -79.42 -8.93 46.95
N ALA A 65 -78.90 -10.11 46.59
CA ALA A 65 -79.64 -11.24 46.08
C ALA A 65 -79.90 -12.23 47.28
N TRP A 66 -80.91 -11.98 48.08
CA TRP A 66 -81.22 -12.72 49.27
C TRP A 66 -81.39 -14.24 49.10
N ARG A 67 -81.86 -14.70 47.93
CA ARG A 67 -82.02 -16.12 47.63
C ARG A 67 -80.70 -16.83 47.38
N LYS A 68 -79.68 -16.10 46.93
CA LYS A 68 -78.33 -16.57 46.63
C LYS A 68 -77.33 -16.22 47.73
N LEU A 69 -77.73 -15.43 48.75
CA LEU A 69 -76.85 -14.82 49.75
C LEU A 69 -75.65 -14.11 49.13
N SER A 70 -75.88 -13.44 48.02
CA SER A 70 -74.80 -12.67 47.29
C SER A 70 -75.07 -11.20 47.32
N VAL A 71 -73.94 -10.41 47.39
CA VAL A 71 -73.92 -8.96 47.41
C VAL A 71 -73.06 -8.48 46.25
N ARG A 72 -73.67 -7.67 45.45
CA ARG A 72 -73.00 -7.09 44.28
C ARG A 72 -72.89 -5.56 44.39
N PHE A 73 -71.73 -5.02 44.20
CA PHE A 73 -71.46 -3.63 44.08
C PHE A 73 -71.04 -3.32 42.61
N ASP A 74 -71.63 -2.28 42.00
CA ASP A 74 -71.33 -1.81 40.71
C ASP A 74 -70.77 -0.35 40.84
N GLY A 75 -69.58 -0.14 40.23
CA GLY A 75 -68.96 1.16 40.21
C GLY A 75 -68.35 1.60 41.57
N LEU A 76 -67.60 0.76 42.27
CA LEU A 76 -66.84 1.13 43.47
C LEU A 76 -65.60 1.93 43.09
N THR A 77 -65.50 3.20 43.53
CA THR A 77 -64.35 4.06 43.32
C THR A 77 -63.80 4.54 44.69
N LEU A 78 -62.49 4.41 44.85
CA LEU A 78 -61.73 4.91 46.01
C LEU A 78 -60.77 6.01 45.50
N ARG A 79 -60.90 7.22 46.06
CA ARG A 79 -59.97 8.31 45.84
C ARG A 79 -59.08 8.51 47.06
N GLY A 80 -57.76 8.43 46.81
CA GLY A 80 -56.78 8.60 47.86
C GLY A 80 -56.26 10.04 47.98
N ARG A 81 -54.95 10.17 47.94
CA ARG A 81 -54.25 11.47 47.99
C ARG A 81 -53.77 11.95 46.62
N GLU A 82 -54.34 11.41 45.55
CA GLU A 82 -53.99 11.82 44.17
C GLU A 82 -54.51 13.24 43.90
N PRO A 83 -53.77 13.99 42.99
CA PRO A 83 -54.21 15.29 42.56
C PRO A 83 -55.57 15.28 41.86
N THR A 84 -56.35 16.35 41.99
CA THR A 84 -57.65 16.51 41.33
C THR A 84 -57.50 16.35 39.81
N GLY A 85 -58.26 15.46 39.16
CA GLY A 85 -58.22 15.15 37.76
C GLY A 85 -57.31 13.92 37.41
N SER A 86 -56.62 13.37 38.39
CA SER A 86 -55.89 12.11 38.21
C SER A 86 -56.85 10.91 38.28
N PRO A 87 -56.48 9.77 37.64
CA PRO A 87 -57.20 8.52 37.83
C PRO A 87 -57.34 8.17 39.32
N PRO A 88 -58.46 7.62 39.77
CA PRO A 88 -58.68 7.29 41.17
C PRO A 88 -57.63 6.25 41.62
N LEU A 89 -57.39 6.20 42.96
CA LEU A 89 -56.54 5.20 43.57
C LEU A 89 -56.97 3.77 43.20
N PHE A 90 -58.30 3.58 43.21
CA PHE A 90 -58.87 2.29 42.88
C PHE A 90 -60.29 2.45 42.30
N HIS A 91 -60.61 1.67 41.28
CA HIS A 91 -61.93 1.57 40.73
C HIS A 91 -62.24 0.13 40.36
N ALA A 92 -63.46 -0.35 40.58
CA ALA A 92 -63.92 -1.64 40.15
C ALA A 92 -65.35 -1.52 39.58
N ASP A 93 -65.51 -2.03 38.33
CA ASP A 93 -66.82 -2.06 37.73
C ASP A 93 -67.79 -2.92 38.50
N THR A 94 -67.34 -4.11 38.82
CA THR A 94 -68.20 -5.07 39.60
C THR A 94 -67.36 -5.73 40.68
N LEU A 95 -67.93 -5.78 41.85
CA LEU A 95 -67.44 -6.51 42.99
C LEU A 95 -68.61 -7.34 43.64
N MET A 96 -68.44 -8.64 43.70
CA MET A 96 -69.44 -9.59 44.14
C MET A 96 -68.93 -10.43 45.31
N PHE A 97 -69.76 -10.68 46.26
CA PHE A 97 -69.51 -11.50 47.48
C PHE A 97 -70.59 -12.49 47.63
N ASP A 98 -70.24 -13.78 47.68
CA ASP A 98 -71.13 -14.83 48.02
C ASP A 98 -70.86 -15.31 49.48
N ILE A 99 -71.94 -15.33 50.34
CA ILE A 99 -71.81 -15.64 51.79
C ILE A 99 -72.15 -17.10 51.99
N ASN A 100 -71.37 -17.80 52.76
CA ASN A 100 -71.65 -19.20 53.13
C ASN A 100 -72.72 -19.33 54.13
N ILE A 101 -73.63 -20.30 53.89
CA ILE A 101 -74.79 -20.53 54.78
C ILE A 101 -74.38 -20.84 56.22
N ASP A 102 -73.32 -21.54 56.45
CA ASP A 102 -72.74 -21.83 57.75
C ASP A 102 -72.44 -20.64 58.66
N SER A 103 -72.29 -19.41 58.00
CA SER A 103 -72.08 -18.17 58.71
C SER A 103 -73.23 -17.78 59.63
N PHE A 104 -74.45 -18.22 59.32
CA PHE A 104 -75.64 -17.90 60.09
C PHE A 104 -75.74 -18.64 61.44
N TRP A 105 -75.21 -19.83 61.50
CA TRP A 105 -75.30 -20.67 62.73
C TRP A 105 -74.09 -20.60 63.64
N GLY A 106 -72.93 -20.29 63.13
CA GLY A 106 -71.63 -20.38 63.81
C GLY A 106 -71.05 -19.11 64.41
N ARG A 107 -71.74 -17.97 64.34
CA ARG A 107 -71.18 -16.61 64.74
C ARG A 107 -69.88 -16.24 64.12
N LYS A 108 -69.43 -16.90 63.06
CA LYS A 108 -68.27 -16.62 62.23
C LYS A 108 -68.64 -16.47 60.77
N ILE A 109 -68.36 -15.32 60.19
CA ILE A 109 -68.70 -15.07 58.79
C ILE A 109 -67.66 -15.70 57.95
N SER A 110 -68.10 -16.49 56.94
CA SER A 110 -67.28 -17.04 55.92
C SER A 110 -67.86 -16.68 54.56
N LEU A 111 -66.94 -16.35 53.58
CA LEU A 111 -67.31 -15.99 52.25
C LEU A 111 -67.05 -17.18 51.33
N ALA A 112 -68.11 -17.56 50.54
CA ALA A 112 -68.02 -18.65 49.63
C ALA A 112 -67.18 -18.25 48.35
N ASN A 113 -67.48 -17.03 47.86
CA ASN A 113 -66.78 -16.47 46.70
C ASN A 113 -66.62 -14.98 46.84
N VAL A 114 -65.53 -14.45 46.38
CA VAL A 114 -65.27 -12.99 46.19
C VAL A 114 -64.78 -12.85 44.74
N GLU A 115 -65.53 -12.11 43.93
CA GLU A 115 -65.25 -11.88 42.56
C GLU A 115 -65.22 -10.38 42.24
N MET A 116 -64.13 -9.94 41.65
CA MET A 116 -63.96 -8.59 41.18
C MET A 116 -63.65 -8.60 39.70
N SER A 117 -64.29 -7.74 38.92
CA SER A 117 -64.13 -7.73 37.51
C SER A 117 -63.91 -6.28 36.97
N ARG A 118 -63.02 -6.11 36.00
CA ARG A 118 -62.65 -4.85 35.38
C ARG A 118 -62.33 -3.79 36.43
N PHE A 119 -61.26 -4.05 37.17
CA PHE A 119 -60.78 -3.10 38.17
C PHE A 119 -59.51 -2.36 37.69
N SER A 120 -59.34 -1.16 38.22
CA SER A 120 -58.08 -0.40 38.02
C SER A 120 -57.49 0.00 39.36
N ALA A 121 -56.15 -0.10 39.47
CA ALA A 121 -55.43 0.32 40.66
C ALA A 121 -54.27 1.25 40.28
N ASN A 122 -54.28 2.47 40.77
CA ASN A 122 -53.26 3.48 40.52
C ASN A 122 -52.45 3.76 41.78
N ILE A 123 -51.27 3.15 41.90
CA ILE A 123 -50.42 3.26 43.08
C ILE A 123 -49.23 4.16 42.76
N GLN A 124 -49.09 5.23 43.50
CA GLN A 124 -47.99 6.22 43.36
C GLN A 124 -47.19 6.25 44.65
N VAL A 125 -45.84 6.14 44.49
CA VAL A 125 -44.90 6.26 45.61
C VAL A 125 -43.99 7.47 45.36
N ALA A 126 -44.04 8.45 46.24
CA ALA A 126 -43.22 9.66 46.14
C ALA A 126 -41.78 9.38 46.58
N LYS A 127 -40.85 10.32 46.29
CA LYS A 127 -39.43 10.20 46.62
C LYS A 127 -39.13 10.00 48.10
N ASP A 128 -39.97 10.54 48.98
CA ASP A 128 -39.88 10.39 50.45
C ASP A 128 -40.48 9.05 50.96
N GLY A 129 -41.04 8.26 50.06
CA GLY A 129 -41.66 7.00 50.39
C GLY A 129 -43.15 7.12 50.78
N SER A 130 -43.73 8.30 50.73
CA SER A 130 -45.16 8.47 50.92
C SER A 130 -45.93 7.94 49.72
N THR A 131 -47.18 7.48 49.97
CA THR A 131 -48.01 6.94 48.88
C THR A 131 -49.28 7.74 48.75
N ASN A 132 -49.97 7.63 47.60
CA ASN A 132 -51.29 8.17 47.40
C ASN A 132 -52.37 7.38 48.17
N ILE A 133 -52.00 6.29 48.87
CA ILE A 133 -52.86 5.50 49.72
C ILE A 133 -53.04 6.23 51.02
N PRO A 134 -54.24 6.66 51.39
CA PRO A 134 -54.51 7.30 52.68
C PRO A 134 -54.47 6.26 53.85
N GLY A 135 -54.15 6.72 54.99
CA GLY A 135 -54.24 5.87 56.18
C GLY A 135 -55.69 5.85 56.80
N PRO A 136 -56.07 4.79 57.54
CA PRO A 136 -57.41 4.68 58.13
C PRO A 136 -57.72 5.91 59.00
N LYS A 137 -58.99 6.40 58.96
CA LYS A 137 -59.49 7.53 59.73
C LYS A 137 -59.67 7.18 61.22
N VAL A 138 -59.98 5.91 61.45
CA VAL A 138 -60.16 5.36 62.82
C VAL A 138 -59.07 4.35 63.08
N VAL A 139 -58.16 4.64 63.96
CA VAL A 139 -57.15 3.64 64.41
C VAL A 139 -57.88 2.69 65.41
N VAL A 140 -58.42 1.64 64.88
CA VAL A 140 -58.82 0.53 65.73
C VAL A 140 -57.52 -0.04 66.33
N SER A 141 -57.41 -0.04 67.60
CA SER A 141 -56.26 -0.37 68.45
C SER A 141 -55.82 -1.86 68.38
N THR A 142 -55.92 -2.48 67.26
CA THR A 142 -55.42 -3.84 67.03
C THR A 142 -54.74 -3.77 65.62
N GLY A 143 -53.44 -3.84 65.65
CA GLY A 143 -52.45 -3.87 64.55
C GLY A 143 -52.92 -4.11 63.13
N THR A 144 -52.06 -3.83 62.13
CA THR A 144 -52.21 -4.21 60.72
C THR A 144 -53.23 -5.34 60.50
N PRO A 145 -54.13 -5.20 59.48
CA PRO A 145 -55.08 -6.34 59.22
C PRO A 145 -54.23 -7.59 59.07
N ASP A 146 -54.33 -8.37 60.11
CA ASP A 146 -53.51 -9.59 60.25
C ASP A 146 -54.00 -10.56 59.23
N LEU A 147 -53.07 -11.20 58.50
CA LEU A 147 -53.38 -12.34 57.64
C LEU A 147 -54.33 -13.36 58.37
N LYS A 148 -54.27 -13.39 59.66
CA LYS A 148 -55.13 -14.12 60.48
C LYS A 148 -56.64 -13.81 60.20
N SER A 149 -57.02 -12.59 59.99
CA SER A 149 -58.34 -12.15 59.61
C SER A 149 -58.86 -12.76 58.32
N LEU A 150 -57.96 -12.89 57.26
CA LEU A 150 -58.27 -13.57 56.02
C LEU A 150 -58.56 -15.06 56.25
N PHE A 151 -57.78 -15.72 57.09
CA PHE A 151 -57.97 -17.13 57.42
C PHE A 151 -59.21 -17.36 58.36
N ASP A 152 -59.50 -16.39 59.23
CA ASP A 152 -60.68 -16.39 60.10
C ASP A 152 -61.97 -16.20 59.30
N LEU A 153 -61.94 -15.39 58.20
CA LEU A 153 -63.04 -15.18 57.26
C LEU A 153 -63.28 -16.34 56.34
N LYS A 154 -62.34 -17.21 56.18
CA LYS A 154 -62.45 -18.44 55.33
C LYS A 154 -63.02 -18.12 53.97
N VAL A 155 -62.41 -17.15 53.21
CA VAL A 155 -62.81 -16.91 51.82
C VAL A 155 -62.53 -18.17 51.00
N ALA A 156 -63.58 -18.89 50.59
CA ALA A 156 -63.36 -20.16 49.91
C ALA A 156 -62.72 -19.93 48.52
N GLN A 157 -63.12 -18.90 47.77
CA GLN A 157 -62.58 -18.51 46.45
C GLN A 157 -62.50 -17.01 46.35
N LEU A 158 -61.38 -16.52 45.86
CA LEU A 158 -61.19 -15.13 45.47
C LEU A 158 -60.73 -15.05 44.04
N HIS A 159 -61.46 -14.34 43.22
CA HIS A 159 -61.13 -14.10 41.81
C HIS A 159 -61.10 -12.60 41.48
N LEU A 160 -59.99 -12.12 40.98
CA LEU A 160 -59.87 -10.79 40.42
C LEU A 160 -59.56 -10.90 38.92
N ASN A 161 -60.47 -10.41 38.10
CA ASN A 161 -60.45 -10.64 36.65
C ASN A 161 -60.35 -9.31 35.92
N ASP A 162 -59.52 -9.29 34.87
CA ASP A 162 -59.36 -8.19 33.92
C ASP A 162 -59.01 -6.85 34.61
N GLY A 163 -57.97 -6.90 35.46
CA GLY A 163 -57.46 -5.73 36.18
C GLY A 163 -56.50 -4.90 35.37
N GLU A 164 -56.55 -3.56 35.53
CA GLU A 164 -55.52 -2.62 35.12
C GLU A 164 -54.74 -2.15 36.34
N ILE A 165 -53.41 -2.33 36.31
CA ILE A 165 -52.57 -1.87 37.40
C ILE A 165 -51.60 -0.81 36.84
N ILE A 166 -51.54 0.32 37.52
CA ILE A 166 -50.55 1.39 37.29
C ILE A 166 -49.77 1.56 38.58
N TRP A 167 -48.46 1.23 38.48
CA TRP A 167 -47.54 1.38 39.61
C TRP A 167 -46.43 2.35 39.21
N ASN A 168 -46.29 3.45 39.97
CA ASN A 168 -45.26 4.45 39.77
C ASN A 168 -44.51 4.67 41.09
N ASP A 169 -43.27 4.22 41.16
CA ASP A 169 -42.38 4.41 42.30
C ASP A 169 -41.27 5.40 41.97
N ARG A 170 -41.27 6.57 42.56
CA ARG A 170 -40.29 7.64 42.32
C ARG A 170 -39.02 7.52 43.18
N ARG A 171 -39.00 6.61 44.15
CA ARG A 171 -37.80 6.31 44.96
C ARG A 171 -36.85 5.44 44.17
N ILE A 172 -37.40 4.43 43.56
CA ILE A 172 -36.77 3.59 42.60
C ILE A 172 -37.48 3.93 41.30
N PRO A 173 -36.96 4.75 40.39
CA PRO A 173 -37.69 5.19 39.20
C PRO A 173 -38.14 3.98 38.39
N LEU A 174 -39.22 3.38 38.84
CA LEU A 174 -39.86 2.19 38.33
C LEU A 174 -41.33 2.48 38.01
N GLU A 175 -41.72 2.30 36.78
CA GLU A 175 -43.09 2.36 36.30
C GLU A 175 -43.50 0.98 35.79
N ALA A 176 -44.65 0.48 36.21
CA ALA A 176 -45.27 -0.68 35.66
C ALA A 176 -46.74 -0.36 35.36
N LYS A 177 -47.17 -0.61 34.13
CA LYS A 177 -48.55 -0.33 33.70
C LYS A 177 -49.03 -1.41 32.74
N GLY A 178 -50.24 -1.92 32.98
CA GLY A 178 -50.87 -2.87 32.06
C GLY A 178 -52.23 -3.31 32.53
N GLY A 179 -52.97 -3.83 31.57
CA GLY A 179 -54.25 -4.50 31.79
C GLY A 179 -54.10 -6.03 31.91
N HIS A 180 -55.20 -6.72 31.88
CA HIS A 180 -55.29 -8.20 31.95
C HIS A 180 -54.57 -8.80 33.16
N PHE A 181 -54.66 -8.12 34.28
CA PHE A 181 -54.23 -8.68 35.56
C PHE A 181 -55.30 -9.59 36.11
N GLU A 182 -54.91 -10.80 36.40
CA GLU A 182 -55.76 -11.84 36.97
C GLU A 182 -55.16 -12.37 38.26
N PHE A 183 -55.96 -12.55 39.26
CA PHE A 183 -55.59 -13.16 40.54
C PHE A 183 -56.68 -14.12 40.98
N ALA A 184 -56.30 -15.33 41.32
CA ALA A 184 -57.19 -16.33 41.87
C ALA A 184 -56.58 -17.02 43.10
N MET A 185 -57.35 -17.27 44.15
CA MET A 185 -56.91 -18.10 45.23
C MET A 185 -58.06 -18.86 45.85
N ASN A 186 -57.78 -20.10 46.25
CA ASN A 186 -58.75 -21.05 46.79
C ASN A 186 -58.33 -21.48 48.22
N TYR A 187 -59.25 -21.53 49.15
CA TYR A 187 -58.98 -22.02 50.42
C TYR A 187 -59.03 -23.55 50.41
N VAL A 188 -57.99 -24.13 51.01
CA VAL A 188 -57.85 -25.59 51.10
C VAL A 188 -57.45 -25.90 52.54
N ASN A 189 -57.97 -27.01 53.08
CA ASN A 189 -57.55 -27.56 54.35
C ASN A 189 -56.58 -28.70 54.12
N GLU A 190 -55.30 -28.48 54.35
CA GLU A 190 -54.24 -29.44 54.11
C GLU A 190 -53.75 -30.00 55.47
N GLY A 191 -54.07 -31.22 55.73
CA GLY A 191 -53.67 -31.85 57.01
C GLY A 191 -54.21 -31.21 58.31
N GLY A 192 -55.34 -30.52 58.25
CA GLY A 192 -55.94 -29.81 59.41
C GLY A 192 -55.46 -28.33 59.47
N LEU A 193 -54.57 -27.87 58.61
CA LEU A 193 -54.12 -26.50 58.58
C LEU A 193 -54.75 -25.74 57.42
N PRO A 194 -55.23 -24.53 57.64
CA PRO A 194 -55.77 -23.66 56.60
C PRO A 194 -54.69 -23.14 55.67
N VAL A 195 -54.88 -23.31 54.35
CA VAL A 195 -53.97 -22.91 53.31
C VAL A 195 -54.74 -22.26 52.19
N TYR A 196 -54.22 -21.21 51.58
CA TYR A 196 -54.64 -20.69 50.27
C TYR A 196 -53.68 -21.09 49.20
N LEU A 197 -54.18 -21.75 48.13
CA LEU A 197 -53.52 -22.04 46.92
C LEU A 197 -53.95 -20.97 45.92
N GLY A 198 -53.00 -20.26 45.32
CA GLY A 198 -53.36 -19.16 44.45
C GLY A 198 -52.50 -19.10 43.16
N GLN A 199 -53.05 -18.37 42.21
CA GLN A 199 -52.41 -18.06 40.94
C GLN A 199 -52.57 -16.58 40.71
N VAL A 200 -51.51 -15.98 40.17
CA VAL A 200 -51.53 -14.61 39.66
C VAL A 200 -50.97 -14.60 38.22
N SER A 201 -51.66 -13.91 37.33
CA SER A 201 -51.27 -13.72 35.95
C SER A 201 -51.37 -12.27 35.58
N TRP A 202 -50.33 -11.71 35.01
CA TRP A 202 -50.35 -10.34 34.49
C TRP A 202 -49.82 -10.38 33.08
N GLN A 203 -50.69 -10.19 32.11
CA GLN A 203 -50.37 -10.26 30.69
C GLN A 203 -50.16 -8.87 30.13
N GLN A 204 -49.19 -8.72 29.20
CA GLN A 204 -49.00 -7.51 28.45
C GLN A 204 -48.87 -6.21 29.26
N PHE A 205 -48.16 -6.25 30.38
CA PHE A 205 -47.83 -5.04 31.09
C PHE A 205 -46.48 -4.49 30.67
N GLN A 206 -46.33 -3.17 30.78
CA GLN A 206 -45.10 -2.47 30.47
C GLN A 206 -44.34 -2.15 31.75
N ILE A 207 -43.03 -2.41 31.73
CA ILE A 207 -42.12 -2.00 32.78
C ILE A 207 -41.14 -1.01 32.21
N ALA A 208 -40.92 0.12 32.91
CA ALA A 208 -39.83 1.04 32.69
C ALA A 208 -39.10 1.24 34.03
N ALA A 209 -37.79 1.00 34.05
CA ALA A 209 -36.96 1.18 35.22
C ALA A 209 -35.77 2.07 34.92
N LEU A 210 -35.49 3.04 35.84
CA LEU A 210 -34.35 3.96 35.70
C LEU A 210 -34.44 4.77 34.41
N ARG A 211 -33.45 4.63 33.54
CA ARG A 211 -33.36 5.24 32.20
C ARG A 211 -33.63 4.27 31.06
N ASN A 212 -34.09 3.09 31.37
CA ASN A 212 -34.34 2.05 30.40
C ASN A 212 -35.55 2.35 29.51
N LEU A 213 -35.58 1.72 28.33
CA LEU A 213 -36.77 1.76 27.48
C LEU A 213 -37.92 0.97 28.14
N PRO A 214 -39.18 1.44 28.09
CA PRO A 214 -40.32 0.65 28.46
C PRO A 214 -40.37 -0.62 27.61
N PHE A 215 -40.52 -1.76 28.24
CA PHE A 215 -40.66 -3.02 27.52
C PHE A 215 -41.93 -3.76 28.01
N SER A 216 -42.57 -4.47 27.10
CA SER A 216 -43.75 -5.26 27.38
C SER A 216 -43.32 -6.63 27.93
N THR A 217 -44.01 -7.06 28.98
CA THR A 217 -43.67 -8.33 29.66
C THR A 217 -44.93 -8.99 30.20
N SER A 218 -44.82 -10.21 30.60
CA SER A 218 -45.91 -10.97 31.26
C SER A 218 -45.34 -11.92 32.30
N PHE A 219 -46.08 -12.18 33.34
CA PHE A 219 -45.74 -13.25 34.24
C PHE A 219 -46.98 -14.03 34.70
N THR A 220 -46.75 -15.30 35.03
CA THR A 220 -47.71 -16.19 35.69
C THR A 220 -47.05 -16.80 36.90
N SER A 221 -47.74 -16.83 38.00
CA SER A 221 -47.18 -17.39 39.25
C SER A 221 -48.24 -18.20 40.01
N HIS A 222 -47.81 -19.33 40.54
CA HIS A 222 -48.58 -20.12 41.49
C HIS A 222 -47.96 -19.97 42.87
N PHE A 223 -48.81 -19.76 43.85
CA PHE A 223 -48.35 -19.55 45.21
C PHE A 223 -49.21 -20.33 46.24
N THR A 224 -48.58 -20.49 47.38
CA THR A 224 -49.24 -21.05 48.58
C THR A 224 -49.10 -20.04 49.72
N LEU A 225 -50.22 -19.62 50.27
CA LEU A 225 -50.26 -18.73 51.39
C LEU A 225 -50.75 -19.46 52.64
N ARG A 226 -49.93 -19.49 53.67
CA ARG A 226 -50.25 -20.00 55.01
C ARG A 226 -50.32 -18.85 56.01
N GLN A 227 -50.90 -19.10 57.20
CA GLN A 227 -51.03 -18.06 58.23
C GLN A 227 -49.72 -17.38 58.58
N THR A 228 -48.60 -18.11 58.58
CA THR A 228 -47.30 -17.67 58.98
C THR A 228 -46.23 -17.61 57.86
N SER A 229 -46.53 -18.18 56.67
CA SER A 229 -45.54 -18.34 55.54
C SER A 229 -46.23 -18.14 54.25
N PHE A 230 -45.40 -17.85 53.23
CA PHE A 230 -45.76 -17.66 51.84
C PHE A 230 -44.73 -18.34 50.92
N SER A 231 -45.19 -19.07 49.95
CA SER A 231 -44.33 -19.71 48.99
C SER A 231 -44.86 -19.55 47.58
N VAL A 232 -43.99 -19.15 46.68
CA VAL A 232 -44.20 -19.17 45.24
C VAL A 232 -43.66 -20.48 44.72
N THR A 233 -44.58 -21.38 44.33
CA THR A 233 -44.19 -22.72 43.87
C THR A 233 -43.75 -22.74 42.44
N GLN A 234 -44.22 -21.78 41.62
CA GLN A 234 -43.83 -21.57 40.25
C GLN A 234 -44.07 -20.12 39.89
N LEU A 235 -43.08 -19.50 39.32
CA LEU A 235 -43.14 -18.19 38.65
C LEU A 235 -42.54 -18.35 37.26
N GLN A 236 -43.29 -18.02 36.24
CA GLN A 236 -42.83 -17.89 34.87
C GLN A 236 -42.88 -16.43 34.45
N TRP A 237 -41.76 -15.82 34.20
CA TRP A 237 -41.69 -14.43 33.79
C TRP A 237 -41.12 -14.38 32.35
N LYS A 238 -41.94 -13.85 31.42
CA LYS A 238 -41.56 -13.67 29.99
C LYS A 238 -41.26 -12.22 29.72
N THR A 239 -40.05 -11.98 29.24
CA THR A 239 -39.58 -10.69 28.81
C THR A 239 -39.33 -10.71 27.28
N PRO A 240 -39.22 -9.58 26.60
CA PRO A 240 -38.85 -9.59 25.18
C PRO A 240 -37.54 -10.35 24.91
N GLY A 241 -36.62 -10.29 25.86
CA GLY A 241 -35.32 -10.96 25.78
C GLY A 241 -35.27 -12.41 26.22
N GLY A 242 -36.32 -12.96 26.77
CA GLY A 242 -36.30 -14.35 27.27
C GLY A 242 -37.30 -14.68 28.34
N GLU A 243 -37.08 -15.82 29.01
CA GLU A 243 -37.97 -16.39 30.02
C GLU A 243 -37.18 -16.73 31.28
N ILE A 244 -37.81 -16.45 32.45
CA ILE A 244 -37.27 -16.75 33.77
C ILE A 244 -38.29 -17.58 34.56
N ASP A 245 -37.88 -18.77 34.97
CA ASP A 245 -38.61 -19.60 35.92
C ASP A 245 -38.05 -19.35 37.33
N ALA A 246 -38.89 -19.16 38.31
CA ALA A 246 -38.45 -18.98 39.68
C ALA A 246 -39.37 -19.65 40.69
N GLN A 247 -38.81 -19.95 41.82
CA GLN A 247 -39.50 -20.36 43.04
C GLN A 247 -39.02 -19.45 44.17
N ALA A 248 -39.94 -19.15 45.11
CA ALA A 248 -39.57 -18.32 46.26
C ALA A 248 -40.27 -18.84 47.51
N ASN A 249 -39.62 -18.76 48.65
CA ASN A 249 -40.17 -19.20 49.89
C ASN A 249 -39.91 -18.17 51.02
N LEU A 250 -40.96 -17.81 51.70
CA LEU A 250 -40.92 -16.96 52.88
C LEU A 250 -41.42 -17.77 54.06
N PRO A 251 -40.55 -18.38 54.86
CA PRO A 251 -40.94 -19.31 55.91
C PRO A 251 -41.67 -18.64 57.11
N SER A 252 -41.47 -17.34 57.32
CA SER A 252 -42.08 -16.60 58.37
C SER A 252 -42.33 -15.13 58.02
N PHE A 253 -43.54 -14.65 58.25
CA PHE A 253 -43.87 -13.21 58.15
C PHE A 253 -43.30 -12.39 59.31
N ALA A 254 -43.04 -13.00 60.49
CA ALA A 254 -42.49 -12.33 61.63
C ALA A 254 -41.04 -11.96 61.48
N GLN A 255 -40.31 -12.81 60.81
CA GLN A 255 -38.89 -12.60 60.41
C GLN A 255 -38.79 -12.85 58.92
N PRO A 256 -39.10 -11.85 58.09
CA PRO A 256 -39.20 -12.05 56.66
C PRO A 256 -37.80 -12.24 56.03
N ALA A 257 -37.48 -13.48 55.69
CA ALA A 257 -36.32 -13.88 54.94
C ALA A 257 -36.77 -14.74 53.75
N TRP A 258 -36.65 -14.19 52.58
CA TRP A 258 -36.98 -14.90 51.36
C TRP A 258 -35.83 -15.78 50.91
N THR A 259 -36.14 -16.96 50.42
CA THR A 259 -35.21 -17.78 49.65
C THR A 259 -35.75 -17.94 48.22
N PHE A 260 -34.84 -17.90 47.26
CA PHE A 260 -35.17 -17.98 45.84
C PHE A 260 -34.40 -19.11 45.19
N ARG A 261 -35.02 -19.79 44.22
CA ARG A 261 -34.36 -20.57 43.18
C ARG A 261 -34.90 -20.13 41.86
N TYR A 262 -33.99 -19.91 40.91
CA TYR A 262 -34.36 -19.40 39.59
C TYR A 262 -33.48 -20.00 38.50
N ARG A 263 -34.03 -20.06 37.33
CA ARG A 263 -33.33 -20.33 36.06
C ARG A 263 -33.97 -19.49 34.99
N GLY A 264 -33.18 -19.12 34.01
CA GLY A 264 -33.69 -18.32 32.91
C GLY A 264 -32.78 -18.35 31.72
N GLN A 265 -33.32 -17.91 30.60
CA GLN A 265 -32.65 -17.71 29.37
C GLN A 265 -32.92 -16.29 28.84
N LEU A 266 -31.89 -15.58 28.46
CA LEU A 266 -32.01 -14.21 27.95
C LEU A 266 -31.23 -14.06 26.64
N ARG A 267 -31.80 -13.31 25.69
CA ARG A 267 -31.12 -12.83 24.48
C ARG A 267 -30.47 -11.50 24.80
N LEU A 268 -29.18 -11.40 24.45
CA LEU A 268 -28.37 -10.22 24.78
C LEU A 268 -28.82 -8.99 24.02
N GLU A 269 -29.22 -9.14 22.74
CA GLU A 269 -29.67 -8.03 21.90
C GLU A 269 -30.87 -7.30 22.50
N ASP A 270 -31.83 -8.04 23.01
CA ASP A 270 -33.04 -7.48 23.62
C ASP A 270 -32.72 -6.80 24.94
N LEU A 271 -31.84 -7.41 25.75
CA LEU A 271 -31.39 -6.82 27.01
C LEU A 271 -30.66 -5.49 26.78
N TRP A 272 -29.72 -5.43 25.82
CA TRP A 272 -28.99 -4.21 25.47
C TRP A 272 -29.88 -3.10 24.92
N THR A 273 -30.88 -3.48 24.14
CA THR A 273 -31.90 -2.56 23.64
C THR A 273 -32.69 -1.93 24.78
N ILE A 274 -33.17 -2.76 25.75
CA ILE A 274 -33.87 -2.29 26.93
C ILE A 274 -32.99 -1.34 27.74
N LEU A 275 -31.69 -1.67 27.90
CA LEU A 275 -30.72 -0.88 28.65
C LEU A 275 -30.23 0.38 27.91
N ARG A 276 -30.65 0.58 26.67
CA ARG A 276 -30.21 1.70 25.78
C ARG A 276 -28.73 1.73 25.54
N GLN A 277 -28.08 0.58 25.55
CA GLN A 277 -26.65 0.47 25.29
C GLN A 277 -26.37 0.36 23.81
N LYS A 278 -25.27 1.01 23.34
CA LYS A 278 -24.79 0.88 21.95
C LYS A 278 -24.00 -0.40 21.78
N GLY A 279 -23.96 -0.95 20.55
CA GLY A 279 -23.15 -2.13 20.25
C GLY A 279 -23.70 -3.41 20.85
N ALA A 280 -25.01 -3.63 20.71
CA ALA A 280 -25.71 -4.82 21.25
C ALA A 280 -24.98 -6.11 20.85
N PRO A 281 -24.47 -6.89 21.83
CA PRO A 281 -23.99 -8.23 21.55
C PRO A 281 -25.14 -9.13 21.14
N GLY A 282 -24.92 -9.98 20.13
CA GLY A 282 -25.84 -11.06 19.83
C GLY A 282 -25.59 -12.29 20.72
N GLY A 283 -26.56 -13.16 20.85
CA GLY A 283 -26.40 -14.43 21.55
C GLY A 283 -27.33 -14.66 22.71
N HIS A 284 -27.19 -15.82 23.35
CA HIS A 284 -28.05 -16.28 24.43
C HIS A 284 -27.26 -16.52 25.71
N VAL A 285 -27.86 -16.21 26.83
CA VAL A 285 -27.33 -16.51 28.16
C VAL A 285 -28.35 -17.31 28.94
N ASP A 286 -27.98 -18.53 29.32
CA ASP A 286 -28.70 -19.38 30.27
C ASP A 286 -28.10 -19.16 31.64
N PHE A 287 -28.93 -19.01 32.64
CA PHE A 287 -28.51 -18.86 34.03
C PHE A 287 -29.41 -19.58 35.00
N ALA A 288 -28.82 -20.05 36.06
CA ALA A 288 -29.57 -20.70 37.17
C ALA A 288 -28.89 -20.39 38.49
N GLY A 289 -29.68 -20.21 39.52
CA GLY A 289 -29.12 -19.86 40.81
C GLY A 289 -30.12 -19.94 41.95
N GLU A 290 -29.61 -19.61 43.13
CA GLU A 290 -30.37 -19.44 44.32
C GLU A 290 -30.00 -18.15 45.04
N GLY A 291 -30.89 -17.68 45.90
CA GLY A 291 -30.63 -16.43 46.59
C GLY A 291 -31.44 -16.31 47.86
N ASN A 292 -31.05 -15.40 48.69
CA ASN A 292 -31.79 -15.00 49.85
C ASN A 292 -31.89 -13.45 49.94
N TYR A 293 -33.04 -13.03 50.49
CA TYR A 293 -33.30 -11.61 50.66
C TYR A 293 -33.99 -11.39 52.01
N SER A 294 -33.42 -10.54 52.82
CA SER A 294 -34.00 -10.08 54.10
C SER A 294 -33.83 -8.56 54.21
N ALA A 295 -34.32 -8.00 55.34
CA ALA A 295 -34.15 -6.56 55.62
C ALA A 295 -32.67 -6.16 55.77
N GLU A 296 -31.78 -7.09 56.11
CA GLU A 296 -30.37 -6.85 56.43
C GLU A 296 -29.44 -7.22 55.30
N GLN A 297 -29.82 -8.17 54.44
CA GLN A 297 -28.95 -8.71 53.42
C GLN A 297 -29.70 -9.23 52.19
N MET A 298 -29.06 -9.12 51.06
CA MET A 298 -29.47 -9.68 49.78
C MET A 298 -28.27 -10.43 49.22
N ASN A 299 -28.38 -11.72 48.95
CA ASN A 299 -27.34 -12.53 48.36
C ASN A 299 -27.95 -13.44 47.29
N PHE A 300 -27.33 -13.48 46.16
CA PHE A 300 -27.66 -14.38 45.04
C PHE A 300 -26.38 -15.08 44.61
N THR A 301 -26.46 -16.35 44.33
CA THR A 301 -25.37 -17.15 43.76
C THR A 301 -25.92 -18.05 42.65
N GLY A 302 -25.14 -18.27 41.63
CA GLY A 302 -25.57 -19.09 40.53
C GLY A 302 -24.47 -19.36 39.51
N ARG A 303 -24.90 -20.00 38.45
CA ARG A 303 -24.05 -20.29 37.30
C ARG A 303 -24.71 -19.72 36.04
N TYR A 304 -23.88 -19.41 35.05
CA TYR A 304 -24.33 -18.96 33.72
C TYR A 304 -23.53 -19.64 32.62
N THR A 305 -24.17 -19.83 31.48
CA THR A 305 -23.56 -20.22 30.20
C THR A 305 -24.07 -19.30 29.14
N ALA A 306 -23.17 -18.84 28.30
CA ALA A 306 -23.50 -17.96 27.19
C ALA A 306 -22.87 -18.51 25.91
N ASP A 307 -23.69 -18.69 24.88
CA ASP A 307 -23.25 -19.28 23.64
C ASP A 307 -23.56 -18.39 22.44
N ARG A 308 -22.72 -18.54 21.39
CA ARG A 308 -22.85 -17.82 20.13
C ARG A 308 -22.91 -16.31 20.32
N ILE A 309 -22.15 -15.81 21.28
CA ILE A 309 -22.04 -14.36 21.47
C ILE A 309 -21.32 -13.76 20.30
N THR A 310 -21.90 -12.72 19.73
CA THR A 310 -21.29 -11.85 18.73
C THR A 310 -21.14 -10.46 19.33
N MET A 311 -20.00 -9.82 19.13
CA MET A 311 -19.79 -8.44 19.56
C MET A 311 -19.44 -7.58 18.37
N LYS A 312 -19.89 -6.34 18.39
CA LYS A 312 -19.48 -5.31 17.45
C LYS A 312 -18.98 -4.11 18.24
N TYR A 313 -17.67 -3.89 18.18
CA TYR A 313 -17.06 -2.76 18.82
C TYR A 313 -16.19 -2.00 17.81
N GLN A 314 -16.67 -0.84 17.35
CA GLN A 314 -16.04 -0.06 16.28
C GLN A 314 -15.76 -0.94 15.04
N TRP A 315 -14.50 -1.23 14.76
CA TRP A 315 -13.98 -2.01 13.65
C TRP A 315 -13.66 -3.47 14.02
N PHE A 316 -13.87 -3.88 15.28
CA PHE A 316 -13.59 -5.25 15.77
C PHE A 316 -14.88 -6.04 15.97
N HIS A 317 -15.04 -7.13 15.26
CA HIS A 317 -16.27 -7.92 15.20
C HIS A 317 -16.03 -9.40 15.56
N PRO A 318 -15.63 -9.73 16.77
CA PRO A 318 -15.49 -11.12 17.17
C PRO A 318 -16.85 -11.79 17.22
N GLY A 319 -16.95 -12.99 16.65
CA GLY A 319 -18.13 -13.84 16.69
C GLY A 319 -17.85 -15.18 17.34
N ASN A 320 -18.91 -15.93 17.59
CA ASN A 320 -18.84 -17.29 18.11
C ASN A 320 -18.18 -17.43 19.49
N ILE A 321 -18.35 -16.42 20.35
CA ILE A 321 -17.84 -16.45 21.71
C ILE A 321 -18.75 -17.32 22.55
N SER A 322 -18.19 -18.24 23.34
CA SER A 322 -18.88 -18.95 24.41
C SER A 322 -18.27 -18.58 25.75
N ALA A 323 -19.08 -18.45 26.75
CA ALA A 323 -18.63 -18.12 28.11
C ALA A 323 -19.46 -18.87 29.16
N HIS A 324 -18.84 -19.25 30.24
CA HIS A 324 -19.52 -19.85 31.38
C HIS A 324 -18.81 -19.49 32.69
N GLY A 325 -19.50 -19.64 33.77
CA GLY A 325 -18.96 -19.35 35.10
C GLY A 325 -20.02 -19.32 36.19
N SER A 326 -19.59 -18.92 37.36
CA SER A 326 -20.44 -18.65 38.48
C SER A 326 -20.55 -17.16 38.77
N TYR A 327 -21.61 -16.78 39.52
CA TYR A 327 -21.74 -15.40 39.97
C TYR A 327 -22.19 -15.37 41.44
N ARG A 328 -21.82 -14.30 42.09
CA ARG A 328 -22.26 -13.90 43.41
C ARG A 328 -22.73 -12.46 43.39
N ALA A 329 -23.89 -12.19 43.91
CA ALA A 329 -24.39 -10.81 43.88
C ALA A 329 -25.00 -10.51 45.28
N ASN A 330 -24.76 -9.30 45.76
CA ASN A 330 -25.36 -8.73 46.94
C ASN A 330 -25.88 -7.32 46.67
N ASP A 331 -26.32 -6.61 47.67
CA ASP A 331 -26.83 -5.24 47.54
C ASP A 331 -25.77 -4.19 47.11
N LYS A 332 -24.49 -4.56 47.11
CA LYS A 332 -23.36 -3.65 46.80
C LYS A 332 -22.52 -4.10 45.64
N THR A 333 -22.38 -5.43 45.46
CA THR A 333 -21.42 -5.98 44.47
C THR A 333 -22.03 -7.15 43.70
N ILE A 334 -21.59 -7.28 42.43
CA ILE A 334 -21.71 -8.52 41.66
C ILE A 334 -20.28 -9.00 41.39
N ASP A 335 -20.04 -10.26 41.65
CA ASP A 335 -18.75 -10.92 41.50
C ASP A 335 -18.88 -12.14 40.61
N LEU A 336 -18.03 -12.24 39.57
CA LEU A 336 -17.92 -13.37 38.66
C LEU A 336 -16.51 -13.95 38.85
N PRO A 337 -16.33 -14.87 39.82
CA PRO A 337 -15.02 -15.28 40.26
C PRO A 337 -14.27 -16.17 39.27
N ASP A 338 -14.98 -16.86 38.41
CA ASP A 338 -14.52 -17.97 37.57
C ASP A 338 -15.12 -17.90 36.15
N LEU A 339 -15.17 -16.71 35.56
CA LEU A 339 -15.57 -16.58 34.17
C LEU A 339 -14.54 -17.27 33.27
N GLU A 340 -15.02 -18.25 32.50
CA GLU A 340 -14.25 -18.89 31.44
C GLU A 340 -14.93 -18.62 30.12
N ALA A 341 -14.17 -18.15 29.10
CA ALA A 341 -14.69 -17.89 27.78
C ALA A 341 -13.76 -18.42 26.69
N LEU A 342 -14.35 -18.90 25.62
CA LEU A 342 -13.65 -19.21 24.36
C LEU A 342 -13.85 -18.06 23.39
N LEU A 343 -12.76 -17.43 23.00
CA LEU A 343 -12.74 -16.24 22.13
C LEU A 343 -11.64 -16.39 21.09
N ILE A 344 -11.99 -16.32 19.80
CA ILE A 344 -11.02 -16.30 18.69
C ILE A 344 -10.00 -17.46 18.80
N GLY A 345 -10.47 -18.64 19.14
CA GLY A 345 -9.66 -19.86 19.28
C GLY A 345 -8.78 -19.92 20.53
N GLY A 346 -8.89 -18.94 21.44
CA GLY A 346 -8.19 -18.90 22.71
C GLY A 346 -9.14 -18.99 23.91
N ASN A 347 -8.58 -19.36 25.05
CA ASN A 347 -9.29 -19.41 26.33
C ASN A 347 -9.05 -18.11 27.12
N VAL A 348 -10.10 -17.55 27.68
CA VAL A 348 -10.07 -16.40 28.57
C VAL A 348 -10.61 -16.83 29.92
N THR A 349 -9.81 -16.70 30.96
CA THR A 349 -10.28 -16.84 32.35
C THR A 349 -10.26 -15.47 33.00
N SER A 350 -11.33 -15.11 33.71
CA SER A 350 -11.45 -13.77 34.27
C SER A 350 -12.15 -13.80 35.62
N HIS A 351 -11.67 -12.98 36.53
CA HIS A 351 -12.41 -12.59 37.75
C HIS A 351 -12.94 -11.18 37.51
N VAL A 352 -14.27 -11.06 37.47
CA VAL A 352 -14.94 -9.77 37.26
C VAL A 352 -15.67 -9.37 38.53
N SER A 353 -15.40 -8.18 39.03
CA SER A 353 -16.13 -7.57 40.16
C SER A 353 -16.79 -6.27 39.75
N ILE A 354 -18.00 -6.06 40.17
CA ILE A 354 -18.84 -4.89 39.86
C ILE A 354 -19.29 -4.25 41.16
N ASN A 355 -19.00 -2.97 41.36
CA ASN A 355 -19.48 -2.14 42.43
C ASN A 355 -20.76 -1.42 41.99
N LEU A 356 -21.92 -1.84 42.51
CA LEU A 356 -23.22 -1.29 42.07
C LEU A 356 -23.47 0.14 42.50
N ALA A 357 -22.86 0.60 43.60
CA ALA A 357 -23.06 1.98 44.09
C ALA A 357 -22.34 3.01 43.19
N LYS A 358 -21.18 2.64 42.65
CA LYS A 358 -20.35 3.47 41.81
C LYS A 358 -20.45 3.10 40.32
N MET A 359 -21.04 1.95 40.01
CA MET A 359 -21.04 1.33 38.69
C MET A 359 -19.62 1.18 38.13
N GLU A 360 -18.69 0.81 38.98
CA GLU A 360 -17.30 0.51 38.66
C GLU A 360 -17.14 -1.00 38.45
N PHE A 361 -16.48 -1.34 37.37
CA PHE A 361 -16.18 -2.71 36.97
C PHE A 361 -14.67 -2.91 37.04
N ARG A 362 -14.25 -4.09 37.50
CA ARG A 362 -12.87 -4.52 37.50
C ARG A 362 -12.80 -5.98 37.00
N ALA A 363 -12.01 -6.24 36.00
CA ALA A 363 -11.73 -7.55 35.46
C ALA A 363 -10.25 -7.88 35.55
N GLU A 364 -9.93 -9.01 36.17
CA GLU A 364 -8.59 -9.59 36.15
C GLU A 364 -8.63 -10.78 35.19
N SER A 365 -8.07 -10.61 34.00
CA SER A 365 -8.23 -11.53 32.89
C SER A 365 -6.92 -12.19 32.52
N LYS A 366 -6.95 -13.48 32.24
CA LYS A 366 -5.87 -14.27 31.67
C LYS A 366 -6.34 -14.84 30.34
N VAL A 367 -5.71 -14.43 29.28
CA VAL A 367 -5.97 -14.92 27.92
C VAL A 367 -4.88 -15.93 27.58
N ARG A 368 -5.24 -17.08 27.02
CA ARG A 368 -4.29 -18.12 26.62
C ARG A 368 -4.60 -18.65 25.24
N GLY A 369 -3.61 -18.63 24.38
CA GLY A 369 -3.66 -19.22 23.05
C GLY A 369 -4.60 -18.55 22.05
N LEU A 370 -4.95 -17.26 22.24
CA LEU A 370 -5.77 -16.52 21.29
C LEU A 370 -5.06 -16.45 19.92
N SER A 371 -5.79 -16.76 18.85
CA SER A 371 -5.24 -16.73 17.48
C SER A 371 -5.15 -15.29 16.95
N LEU A 372 -3.94 -14.76 16.83
CA LEU A 372 -3.72 -13.43 16.30
C LEU A 372 -4.23 -13.31 14.86
N ARG A 373 -4.01 -14.33 14.03
CA ARG A 373 -4.52 -14.39 12.65
C ARG A 373 -6.05 -14.27 12.58
N GLN A 374 -6.77 -14.98 13.46
CA GLN A 374 -8.23 -14.86 13.50
C GLN A 374 -8.67 -13.50 14.07
N ALA A 375 -7.94 -12.95 15.02
CA ALA A 375 -8.21 -11.62 15.55
C ALA A 375 -8.07 -10.55 14.48
N LEU A 376 -7.01 -10.59 13.70
CA LEU A 376 -6.80 -9.68 12.55
C LEU A 376 -7.84 -9.87 11.44
N ALA A 377 -8.34 -11.10 11.24
CA ALA A 377 -9.39 -11.38 10.27
C ALA A 377 -10.78 -10.85 10.69
N THR A 378 -10.96 -10.47 11.94
CA THR A 378 -12.21 -9.85 12.44
C THR A 378 -12.15 -8.31 12.42
N GLU A 379 -11.03 -7.75 12.02
CA GLU A 379 -10.83 -6.31 11.86
C GLU A 379 -11.28 -5.91 10.45
N ASP A 380 -12.12 -4.89 10.33
CA ASP A 380 -12.65 -4.39 9.06
C ASP A 380 -12.35 -2.90 8.80
N ASN A 381 -11.38 -2.32 9.51
CA ASN A 381 -10.95 -0.95 9.30
C ASN A 381 -9.91 -0.86 8.15
N PRO A 382 -10.29 -0.35 6.96
CA PRO A 382 -9.37 -0.25 5.82
C PRO A 382 -8.23 0.76 6.05
N SER A 383 -8.35 1.62 7.05
CA SER A 383 -7.35 2.65 7.36
C SER A 383 -6.22 2.15 8.27
N LEU A 384 -6.35 0.98 8.87
CA LEU A 384 -5.31 0.42 9.72
C LEU A 384 -4.36 -0.47 8.89
N PRO A 385 -3.07 -0.16 8.81
CA PRO A 385 -2.10 -0.97 8.06
C PRO A 385 -1.72 -2.28 8.75
N ILE A 386 -2.49 -2.74 9.73
CA ILE A 386 -2.19 -3.94 10.53
C ILE A 386 -2.60 -5.22 9.79
N ASN A 387 -3.67 -5.16 9.00
CA ASN A 387 -4.19 -6.31 8.27
C ASN A 387 -3.22 -6.89 7.21
N PRO A 388 -2.38 -6.09 6.53
CA PRO A 388 -1.40 -6.62 5.58
C PRO A 388 -0.26 -7.44 6.19
N LEU A 389 -0.02 -7.38 7.50
CA LEU A 389 1.11 -8.05 8.14
C LEU A 389 1.01 -9.58 8.19
N HIS A 390 -0.18 -10.15 7.98
CA HIS A 390 -0.40 -11.60 7.96
C HIS A 390 0.30 -12.38 9.09
N TRP A 391 0.32 -11.82 10.29
CA TRP A 391 0.97 -12.44 11.44
C TRP A 391 0.22 -13.70 11.90
N ASP A 392 0.97 -14.75 12.16
CA ASP A 392 0.43 -16.01 12.64
C ASP A 392 1.07 -16.39 13.97
N SER A 393 0.31 -16.17 15.04
CA SER A 393 0.76 -16.37 16.40
C SER A 393 -0.40 -16.75 17.31
N ARG A 394 -0.06 -17.35 18.43
CA ARG A 394 -0.94 -17.50 19.58
C ARG A 394 -0.54 -16.50 20.63
N MET A 395 -1.52 -15.72 21.08
CA MET A 395 -1.33 -14.67 22.07
C MET A 395 -1.77 -15.15 23.45
N ASP A 396 -0.87 -15.02 24.41
CA ASP A 396 -1.18 -15.08 25.83
C ASP A 396 -1.12 -13.66 26.39
N ALA A 397 -2.04 -13.32 27.29
CA ALA A 397 -2.03 -12.01 27.92
C ALA A 397 -2.61 -12.11 29.33
N ASP A 398 -2.05 -11.32 30.23
CA ASP A 398 -2.57 -11.11 31.58
C ASP A 398 -2.87 -9.63 31.74
N ALA A 399 -4.12 -9.28 32.09
CA ALA A 399 -4.52 -7.88 32.16
C ALA A 399 -5.49 -7.61 33.29
N VAL A 400 -5.37 -6.43 33.87
CA VAL A 400 -6.33 -5.87 34.84
C VAL A 400 -7.01 -4.69 34.16
N THR A 401 -8.31 -4.80 33.98
CA THR A 401 -9.12 -3.77 33.29
C THR A 401 -10.15 -3.21 34.27
N THR A 402 -10.27 -1.90 34.32
CA THR A 402 -11.29 -1.19 35.09
C THR A 402 -12.06 -0.25 34.18
N TRP A 403 -13.39 -0.14 34.40
CA TRP A 403 -14.23 0.81 33.69
C TRP A 403 -15.42 1.24 34.55
N VAL A 404 -16.06 2.30 34.14
CA VAL A 404 -17.30 2.80 34.74
C VAL A 404 -18.45 2.51 33.78
N ALA A 405 -19.69 2.57 34.22
CA ALA A 405 -20.89 2.30 33.44
C ALA A 405 -20.75 2.71 31.96
N ASP A 406 -21.35 1.93 31.07
CA ASP A 406 -21.35 2.14 29.62
C ASP A 406 -19.96 1.99 28.96
N PHE A 407 -19.04 1.22 29.52
CA PHE A 407 -17.66 1.09 29.06
C PHE A 407 -16.95 2.44 28.89
N GLN A 408 -17.23 3.37 29.79
CA GLN A 408 -16.53 4.66 29.84
C GLN A 408 -15.33 4.56 30.80
N HIS A 409 -14.34 5.42 30.55
CA HIS A 409 -13.12 5.48 31.37
C HIS A 409 -12.42 4.12 31.53
N VAL A 410 -12.36 3.36 30.42
CA VAL A 410 -11.67 2.07 30.43
C VAL A 410 -10.17 2.29 30.60
N VAL A 411 -9.61 1.69 31.63
CA VAL A 411 -8.17 1.62 31.85
C VAL A 411 -7.79 0.14 31.97
N SER A 412 -6.81 -0.28 31.19
CA SER A 412 -6.30 -1.65 31.21
C SER A 412 -4.80 -1.63 31.30
N GLN A 413 -4.24 -2.43 32.18
CA GLN A 413 -2.80 -2.64 32.25
C GLN A 413 -2.50 -4.14 32.25
N GLY A 414 -1.44 -4.51 31.58
CA GLY A 414 -1.15 -5.93 31.43
C GLY A 414 0.11 -6.22 30.65
N SER A 415 0.33 -7.50 30.41
CA SER A 415 1.41 -8.01 29.59
C SER A 415 0.85 -8.91 28.50
N SER A 416 1.57 -8.98 27.39
CA SER A 416 1.22 -9.87 26.29
C SER A 416 2.46 -10.62 25.81
N VAL A 417 2.31 -11.91 25.60
CA VAL A 417 3.34 -12.80 25.05
C VAL A 417 2.75 -13.52 23.84
N TRP A 418 3.41 -13.40 22.71
CA TRP A 418 3.00 -14.08 21.49
C TRP A 418 3.96 -15.23 21.19
N THR A 419 3.40 -16.36 20.85
CA THR A 419 4.15 -17.56 20.47
C THR A 419 3.82 -17.90 19.02
N PRO A 420 4.84 -18.07 18.16
CA PRO A 420 4.61 -18.44 16.76
C PRO A 420 3.78 -19.71 16.65
N SER A 421 2.88 -19.77 15.66
CA SER A 421 2.12 -21.00 15.39
C SER A 421 3.06 -22.12 14.98
N ALA A 422 2.86 -23.31 15.52
CA ALA A 422 3.67 -24.48 15.21
C ALA A 422 3.61 -24.88 13.72
N ASN A 423 2.46 -24.63 13.08
CA ASN A 423 2.23 -24.85 11.66
C ASN A 423 1.62 -23.56 11.07
N PRO A 424 2.43 -22.57 10.69
CA PRO A 424 1.93 -21.35 10.12
C PRO A 424 1.24 -21.61 8.79
N ALA A 425 0.15 -20.90 8.52
CA ALA A 425 -0.55 -21.01 7.24
C ALA A 425 0.33 -20.48 6.08
N PRO A 426 0.20 -21.01 4.87
CA PRO A 426 0.92 -20.48 3.71
C PRO A 426 0.71 -18.98 3.54
N GLY A 427 1.78 -18.22 3.35
CA GLY A 427 1.74 -16.77 3.18
C GLY A 427 1.59 -15.98 4.49
N THR A 428 1.71 -16.62 5.66
CA THR A 428 1.71 -15.95 6.95
C THR A 428 3.11 -15.90 7.57
N ILE A 429 3.33 -14.92 8.45
CA ILE A 429 4.61 -14.69 9.14
C ILE A 429 4.47 -15.18 10.58
N PRO A 430 5.17 -16.27 10.96
CA PRO A 430 5.22 -16.71 12.36
C PRO A 430 5.92 -15.64 13.21
N THR A 431 5.21 -15.13 14.22
CA THR A 431 5.65 -13.96 14.98
C THR A 431 5.66 -14.26 16.47
N ALA A 432 6.74 -13.94 17.16
CA ALA A 432 6.79 -13.90 18.61
C ALA A 432 6.79 -12.44 19.09
N ALA A 433 6.22 -12.19 20.27
CA ALA A 433 6.28 -10.89 20.90
C ALA A 433 6.25 -11.00 22.41
N ASN A 434 6.82 -10.02 23.09
CA ASN A 434 6.71 -9.84 24.52
C ASN A 434 6.72 -8.35 24.84
N PHE A 435 5.64 -7.88 25.48
CA PHE A 435 5.53 -6.48 25.88
C PHE A 435 4.52 -6.31 27.03
N GLU A 436 4.66 -5.22 27.74
CA GLU A 436 3.71 -4.73 28.72
C GLU A 436 3.02 -3.48 28.19
N PHE A 437 1.79 -3.25 28.59
CA PHE A 437 1.00 -2.12 28.12
C PHE A 437 0.11 -1.51 29.20
N ASN A 438 -0.14 -0.21 29.06
CA ASN A 438 -1.18 0.53 29.77
C ASN A 438 -2.12 1.16 28.73
N PHE A 439 -3.37 0.72 28.70
CA PHE A 439 -4.41 1.30 27.84
C PHE A 439 -5.26 2.28 28.63
N ASN A 440 -5.53 3.45 28.06
CA ASN A 440 -6.43 4.45 28.59
C ASN A 440 -7.39 4.93 27.48
N MET A 441 -8.67 4.63 27.66
CA MET A 441 -9.70 4.96 26.67
C MET A 441 -9.93 6.45 26.50
N ASP A 442 -9.84 7.24 27.58
CA ASP A 442 -10.06 8.68 27.52
C ASP A 442 -8.98 9.39 26.69
N ARG A 443 -7.80 8.81 26.67
CA ARG A 443 -6.69 9.26 25.84
C ARG A 443 -6.65 8.56 24.49
N ASN A 444 -7.48 7.53 24.31
CA ASN A 444 -7.47 6.62 23.16
C ASN A 444 -6.06 6.13 22.82
N ALA A 445 -5.35 5.69 23.84
CA ALA A 445 -3.93 5.41 23.74
C ALA A 445 -3.52 4.15 24.51
N PHE A 446 -2.61 3.39 23.89
CA PHE A 446 -1.79 2.37 24.51
C PHE A 446 -0.42 2.96 24.82
N GLU A 447 -0.04 3.01 26.06
CA GLU A 447 1.35 3.19 26.46
C GLU A 447 2.02 1.82 26.44
N LEU A 448 2.95 1.62 25.53
CA LEU A 448 3.72 0.39 25.38
C LEU A 448 5.04 0.56 26.13
N LEU A 449 5.28 -0.27 27.11
CA LEU A 449 6.57 -0.37 27.77
C LEU A 449 7.58 -1.04 26.83
N PRO A 450 8.88 -1.00 27.12
CA PRO A 450 9.86 -1.63 26.25
C PRO A 450 9.48 -3.07 25.90
N GLY A 451 9.22 -3.30 24.64
CA GLY A 451 8.77 -4.57 24.11
C GLY A 451 9.51 -4.97 22.84
N GLU A 452 9.35 -6.22 22.47
CA GLU A 452 9.99 -6.79 21.30
C GLU A 452 9.03 -7.67 20.53
N ILE A 453 9.05 -7.54 19.20
CA ILE A 453 8.41 -8.46 18.25
C ILE A 453 9.52 -9.11 17.42
N THR A 454 9.47 -10.42 17.26
CA THR A 454 10.43 -11.16 16.44
C THR A 454 9.69 -12.02 15.40
N THR A 455 10.21 -12.01 14.20
CA THR A 455 9.83 -12.88 13.09
C THR A 455 11.04 -13.76 12.73
N PRO A 456 10.95 -14.72 11.81
CA PRO A 456 12.09 -15.52 11.39
C PRO A 456 13.29 -14.72 10.88
N THR A 457 13.08 -13.52 10.36
CA THR A 457 14.13 -12.69 9.78
C THR A 457 14.25 -11.30 10.41
N SER A 458 13.32 -10.92 11.31
CA SER A 458 13.29 -9.55 11.80
C SER A 458 13.07 -9.50 13.31
N ARG A 459 13.68 -8.48 13.93
CA ARG A 459 13.50 -8.10 15.33
C ARG A 459 13.05 -6.65 15.37
N ILE A 460 11.95 -6.38 16.03
CA ILE A 460 11.37 -5.05 16.19
C ILE A 460 11.29 -4.76 17.69
N GLN A 461 12.01 -3.77 18.13
CA GLN A 461 11.95 -3.26 19.50
C GLN A 461 11.17 -1.95 19.48
N PHE A 462 10.33 -1.75 20.48
CA PHE A 462 9.49 -0.55 20.53
C PHE A 462 9.22 -0.13 21.98
N ARG A 463 8.92 1.16 22.15
CA ARG A 463 8.38 1.74 23.37
C ARG A 463 7.71 3.07 23.07
N GLY A 464 6.70 3.45 23.85
CA GLY A 464 6.05 4.75 23.74
C GLY A 464 4.55 4.66 23.73
N VAL A 465 3.90 5.57 23.03
CA VAL A 465 2.45 5.68 22.99
C VAL A 465 1.93 5.36 21.60
N LEU A 466 1.04 4.39 21.51
CA LEU A 466 0.28 4.05 20.32
C LEU A 466 -1.15 4.58 20.48
N SER A 467 -1.57 5.47 19.58
CA SER A 467 -2.88 6.13 19.67
C SER A 467 -3.46 6.39 18.27
N MET A 468 -4.77 6.28 18.15
CA MET A 468 -5.46 6.64 16.89
C MET A 468 -5.27 8.10 16.49
N ILE A 469 -4.95 8.98 17.44
CA ILE A 469 -4.88 10.43 17.20
C ILE A 469 -3.45 10.93 17.22
N ASN A 470 -2.64 10.45 18.17
CA ASN A 470 -1.31 10.99 18.42
C ASN A 470 -0.36 9.89 18.91
N THR A 471 0.10 9.08 17.98
CA THR A 471 1.13 8.06 18.23
C THR A 471 2.49 8.73 18.41
N SER A 472 3.26 8.21 19.36
CA SER A 472 4.68 8.54 19.55
C SER A 472 5.40 7.29 20.04
N LEU A 473 5.91 6.50 19.12
CA LEU A 473 6.53 5.22 19.37
C LEU A 473 7.97 5.23 18.90
N ASP A 474 8.92 5.09 19.82
CA ASP A 474 10.32 4.83 19.49
C ASP A 474 10.42 3.39 19.01
N MET A 475 11.05 3.17 17.88
CA MET A 475 11.18 1.84 17.28
C MET A 475 12.59 1.59 16.79
N ARG A 476 12.99 0.33 16.87
CA ARG A 476 14.20 -0.19 16.24
C ARG A 476 13.83 -1.48 15.52
N VAL A 477 14.14 -1.53 14.24
CA VAL A 477 13.86 -2.67 13.37
C VAL A 477 15.19 -3.20 12.84
N ASP A 478 15.49 -4.43 13.14
CA ASP A 478 16.61 -5.18 12.57
C ASP A 478 16.04 -6.34 11.76
N THR A 479 16.40 -6.45 10.48
CA THR A 479 16.00 -7.58 9.65
C THR A 479 17.15 -8.12 8.83
N ASP A 480 17.29 -9.44 8.80
CA ASP A 480 18.28 -10.14 7.99
C ASP A 480 17.81 -10.37 6.54
N ASN A 481 16.53 -10.20 6.28
CA ASN A 481 15.95 -10.38 4.96
C ASN A 481 14.68 -9.53 4.78
N LEU A 482 14.73 -8.60 3.84
CA LEU A 482 13.62 -7.70 3.52
C LEU A 482 12.47 -8.37 2.77
N THR A 483 12.65 -9.55 2.20
CA THR A 483 11.64 -10.22 1.36
C THR A 483 10.29 -10.41 2.06
N LEU A 484 10.28 -10.61 3.39
CA LEU A 484 9.04 -10.74 4.15
C LEU A 484 8.24 -9.42 4.25
N TRP A 485 8.87 -8.29 3.95
CA TRP A 485 8.26 -6.97 4.00
C TRP A 485 7.77 -6.48 2.63
N ASP A 486 8.11 -7.20 1.53
CA ASP A 486 7.71 -6.82 0.17
C ASP A 486 6.19 -6.63 0.04
N ASP A 487 5.41 -7.61 0.48
CA ASP A 487 3.94 -7.55 0.44
C ASP A 487 3.39 -6.37 1.25
N PHE A 488 3.97 -6.09 2.41
CA PHE A 488 3.55 -4.99 3.26
C PHE A 488 3.83 -3.65 2.59
N ILE A 489 5.05 -3.44 2.09
CA ILE A 489 5.46 -2.18 1.44
C ILE A 489 4.68 -1.96 0.14
N ASN A 490 4.47 -3.01 -0.66
CA ASN A 490 3.70 -2.89 -1.90
C ASN A 490 2.23 -2.53 -1.64
N ARG A 491 1.62 -3.10 -0.62
CA ARG A 491 0.24 -2.74 -0.23
C ARG A 491 0.13 -1.33 0.34
N LEU A 492 1.10 -0.87 1.12
CA LEU A 492 1.17 0.53 1.54
C LEU A 492 1.23 1.49 0.35
N ARG A 493 1.88 1.07 -0.73
CA ARG A 493 1.99 1.83 -1.98
C ARG A 493 0.77 1.68 -2.90
N GLY A 494 -0.23 0.89 -2.52
CA GLY A 494 -1.42 0.63 -3.34
C GLY A 494 -1.13 -0.16 -4.62
N LEU A 495 -0.07 -0.97 -4.65
CA LEU A 495 0.34 -1.76 -5.81
C LEU A 495 -0.25 -3.18 -5.73
N ASP A 496 -1.08 -3.51 -6.72
CA ASP A 496 -1.57 -4.90 -6.94
C ASP A 496 -0.57 -5.77 -7.74
N SER A 497 0.59 -5.22 -8.08
CA SER A 497 1.60 -5.92 -8.88
C SER A 497 2.36 -6.97 -8.05
N PRO A 498 2.86 -8.05 -8.68
CA PRO A 498 3.73 -9.00 -7.99
C PRO A 498 4.91 -8.24 -7.38
N PRO A 499 5.31 -8.58 -6.15
CA PRO A 499 6.32 -7.84 -5.41
C PRO A 499 7.65 -7.82 -6.15
N GLU A 500 8.26 -6.65 -6.22
CA GLU A 500 9.67 -6.56 -6.54
C GLU A 500 10.44 -7.08 -5.33
N ILE A 501 11.22 -8.11 -5.54
CA ILE A 501 11.89 -8.83 -4.44
C ILE A 501 12.95 -7.93 -3.81
N MET A 502 12.70 -7.46 -2.60
CA MET A 502 13.70 -6.80 -1.77
C MET A 502 14.52 -7.85 -1.02
N LYS A 503 15.84 -7.73 -1.05
CA LYS A 503 16.76 -8.60 -0.33
C LYS A 503 17.78 -7.77 0.44
N GLY A 504 18.45 -8.42 1.39
CA GLY A 504 19.51 -7.81 2.17
C GLY A 504 19.14 -7.63 3.63
N GLN A 505 20.10 -7.17 4.39
CA GLN A 505 19.93 -6.82 5.80
C GLN A 505 19.50 -5.35 5.90
N PHE A 506 18.60 -5.07 6.82
CA PHE A 506 18.12 -3.71 7.02
C PHE A 506 18.00 -3.41 8.51
N HIS A 507 18.49 -2.26 8.89
CA HIS A 507 18.38 -1.68 10.21
C HIS A 507 17.68 -0.33 10.10
N TRP A 508 16.68 -0.10 10.96
CA TRP A 508 16.04 1.20 11.10
C TRP A 508 15.85 1.52 12.57
N GLU A 509 16.22 2.72 12.96
CA GLU A 509 16.01 3.25 14.30
C GLU A 509 15.37 4.64 14.19
N GLY A 510 14.19 4.78 14.77
CA GLY A 510 13.42 6.01 14.59
C GLY A 510 12.15 6.05 15.41
N ARG A 511 11.23 6.87 14.93
CA ARG A 511 9.93 7.10 15.56
C ARG A 511 8.78 6.94 14.58
N LEU A 512 7.71 6.38 15.11
CA LEU A 512 6.38 6.43 14.50
C LEU A 512 5.60 7.53 15.19
N LEU A 513 5.17 8.54 14.45
CA LEU A 513 4.53 9.76 14.96
C LEU A 513 3.17 9.99 14.30
N GLY A 514 2.27 10.71 14.99
CA GLY A 514 1.00 11.15 14.43
C GLY A 514 -0.15 10.16 14.60
N PRO A 515 -1.24 10.33 13.86
CA PRO A 515 -2.38 9.42 13.92
C PRO A 515 -2.06 8.05 13.35
N LEU A 516 -2.64 7.00 13.90
CA LEU A 516 -2.33 5.62 13.48
C LEU A 516 -2.85 5.28 12.07
N ASP A 517 -3.87 5.97 11.60
CA ASP A 517 -4.42 5.82 10.24
C ASP A 517 -3.61 6.56 9.17
N GLY A 518 -2.65 7.38 9.58
CA GLY A 518 -1.75 8.10 8.70
C GLY A 518 -0.46 8.48 9.41
N PRO A 519 0.32 7.50 9.91
CA PRO A 519 1.49 7.78 10.72
C PRO A 519 2.65 8.31 9.89
N THR A 520 3.55 9.01 10.56
CA THR A 520 4.84 9.43 10.01
C THR A 520 5.95 8.57 10.59
N PHE A 521 6.70 7.91 9.73
CA PHE A 521 7.94 7.22 10.07
C PHE A 521 9.10 8.18 9.90
N THR A 522 9.89 8.38 10.94
CA THR A 522 11.08 9.23 10.86
C THR A 522 12.23 8.58 11.60
N GLY A 523 13.41 8.53 10.98
CA GLY A 523 14.60 7.95 11.63
C GLY A 523 15.69 7.56 10.67
N HIS A 524 16.74 7.02 11.25
CA HIS A 524 17.92 6.55 10.55
C HIS A 524 17.73 5.12 10.04
N PHE A 525 18.15 4.88 8.80
CA PHE A 525 18.15 3.53 8.22
C PHE A 525 19.52 3.14 7.67
N LYS A 526 19.79 1.86 7.70
CA LYS A 526 20.97 1.25 7.10
C LYS A 526 20.61 -0.08 6.45
N GLY A 527 20.94 -0.22 5.17
CA GLY A 527 20.85 -1.45 4.41
C GLY A 527 22.25 -2.00 4.11
N THR A 528 22.45 -3.30 4.24
CA THR A 528 23.69 -3.99 3.86
C THR A 528 23.34 -5.14 2.91
N ASP A 529 24.12 -5.28 1.83
CA ASP A 529 23.83 -6.24 0.75
C ASP A 529 22.38 -6.11 0.22
N ALA A 530 21.90 -4.84 0.18
CA ALA A 530 20.52 -4.54 -0.13
C ALA A 530 20.29 -4.58 -1.66
N SER A 531 19.16 -5.17 -2.08
CA SER A 531 18.75 -5.13 -3.47
C SER A 531 17.26 -4.88 -3.60
N TYR A 532 16.86 -4.20 -4.70
CA TYR A 532 15.49 -3.98 -5.09
C TYR A 532 15.35 -4.25 -6.59
N GLY A 533 14.68 -5.34 -6.96
CA GLY A 533 14.68 -5.83 -8.32
C GLY A 533 16.11 -6.12 -8.83
N PRO A 534 16.54 -5.53 -9.95
CA PRO A 534 17.89 -5.70 -10.48
C PRO A 534 18.96 -4.83 -9.82
N TYR A 535 18.56 -3.94 -8.89
CA TYR A 535 19.45 -2.97 -8.26
C TYR A 535 20.04 -3.53 -6.98
N TYR A 536 21.35 -3.38 -6.81
CA TYR A 536 22.12 -3.90 -5.68
C TYR A 536 23.06 -2.82 -5.12
N TRP A 537 23.12 -2.74 -3.80
CA TRP A 537 24.01 -1.88 -3.03
C TRP A 537 24.68 -2.68 -1.91
N ASP A 538 25.99 -2.51 -1.77
CA ASP A 538 26.72 -3.12 -0.66
C ASP A 538 26.33 -2.46 0.67
N ASP A 539 26.05 -1.15 0.62
CA ASP A 539 25.74 -0.34 1.79
C ASP A 539 24.84 0.84 1.37
N LEU A 540 23.77 1.04 2.10
CA LEU A 540 22.79 2.11 1.90
C LEU A 540 22.40 2.65 3.27
N GLU A 541 22.68 3.93 3.58
CA GLU A 541 22.33 4.53 4.86
C GLU A 541 21.85 5.96 4.70
N GLY A 542 20.97 6.41 5.58
CA GLY A 542 20.42 7.77 5.53
C GLY A 542 19.35 8.01 6.57
N GLU A 543 18.75 9.18 6.49
CA GLU A 543 17.59 9.58 7.28
C GLU A 543 16.34 9.49 6.43
N LEU A 544 15.29 8.91 6.97
CA LEU A 544 13.99 8.71 6.32
C LEU A 544 12.93 9.49 7.08
N THR A 545 12.11 10.25 6.36
CA THR A 545 10.77 10.66 6.79
C THR A 545 9.76 10.17 5.77
N TYR A 546 8.79 9.38 6.19
CA TYR A 546 7.78 8.80 5.31
C TYR A 546 6.41 8.89 5.95
N SER A 547 5.49 9.52 5.25
CA SER A 547 4.11 9.78 5.69
C SER A 547 3.15 9.61 4.52
N PRO A 548 1.83 9.64 4.73
CA PRO A 548 0.87 9.65 3.62
C PRO A 548 1.04 10.81 2.64
N ALA A 549 1.64 11.92 3.07
CA ALA A 549 1.77 13.14 2.31
C ALA A 549 3.17 13.34 1.69
N GLU A 550 4.22 12.71 2.23
CA GLU A 550 5.59 12.95 1.80
C GLU A 550 6.53 11.77 2.05
N LEU A 551 7.51 11.64 1.17
CA LEU A 551 8.71 10.84 1.37
C LEU A 551 9.92 11.76 1.32
N HIS A 552 10.71 11.75 2.38
CA HIS A 552 11.93 12.54 2.49
C HIS A 552 13.11 11.62 2.81
N LEU A 553 14.15 11.67 2.00
CA LEU A 553 15.43 11.02 2.26
C LEU A 553 16.48 12.11 2.38
N GLU A 554 17.14 12.15 3.53
CA GLU A 554 18.20 13.12 3.80
C GLU A 554 19.52 12.40 4.07
N ARG A 555 20.62 13.05 3.69
CA ARG A 555 21.99 12.53 3.96
C ARG A 555 22.14 11.05 3.61
N THR A 556 21.44 10.64 2.55
CA THR A 556 21.43 9.25 2.14
C THR A 556 22.63 8.93 1.28
N ARG A 557 23.35 7.89 1.65
CA ARG A 557 24.52 7.40 0.92
C ARG A 557 24.29 5.96 0.48
N ALA A 558 24.47 5.72 -0.80
CA ALA A 558 24.47 4.40 -1.40
C ALA A 558 25.87 4.06 -1.91
N ARG A 559 26.36 2.86 -1.67
CA ARG A 559 27.67 2.38 -2.12
C ARG A 559 27.55 1.03 -2.82
N ARG A 560 28.37 0.87 -3.88
CA ARG A 560 28.54 -0.38 -4.59
C ARG A 560 29.96 -0.50 -5.09
N GLY A 561 30.76 -1.36 -4.45
CA GLY A 561 32.17 -1.46 -4.73
C GLY A 561 32.90 -0.12 -4.53
N GLN A 562 33.42 0.44 -5.61
CA GLN A 562 34.06 1.77 -5.61
C GLN A 562 33.10 2.91 -6.00
N SER A 563 31.87 2.60 -6.34
CA SER A 563 30.83 3.56 -6.70
C SER A 563 30.07 4.03 -5.47
N SER A 564 29.77 5.31 -5.43
CA SER A 564 28.91 5.86 -4.37
C SER A 564 28.00 6.96 -4.92
N ALA A 565 26.84 7.09 -4.31
CA ALA A 565 25.90 8.17 -4.52
C ALA A 565 25.50 8.75 -3.17
N ASP A 566 25.70 10.06 -2.98
CA ASP A 566 25.08 10.81 -1.90
C ASP A 566 23.82 11.47 -2.46
N LEU A 567 22.67 11.29 -1.82
CA LEU A 567 21.39 11.73 -2.35
C LEU A 567 20.49 12.34 -1.28
N GLU A 568 19.70 13.32 -1.70
CA GLU A 568 18.57 13.88 -0.96
C GLU A 568 17.34 13.82 -1.88
N LEU A 569 16.25 13.30 -1.38
CA LEU A 569 14.98 13.15 -2.11
C LEU A 569 13.86 13.76 -1.28
N SER A 570 13.06 14.61 -1.89
CA SER A 570 11.77 15.04 -1.36
C SER A 570 10.70 14.74 -2.41
N LEU A 571 9.64 14.07 -2.00
CA LEU A 571 8.59 13.61 -2.88
C LEU A 571 7.24 13.82 -2.19
N ASP A 572 6.38 14.63 -2.79
CA ASP A 572 5.00 14.75 -2.35
C ASP A 572 4.22 13.49 -2.71
N LEU A 573 3.41 13.00 -1.77
CA LEU A 573 2.59 11.81 -1.93
C LEU A 573 1.11 12.14 -1.75
N ASP A 574 0.25 11.37 -2.37
CA ASP A 574 -1.17 11.33 -2.08
C ASP A 574 -1.51 9.95 -1.50
N ASN A 575 -1.87 9.93 -0.21
CA ASN A 575 -2.23 8.73 0.53
C ASN A 575 -1.22 7.57 0.32
N TRP A 576 0.07 7.83 0.60
CA TRP A 576 1.23 6.92 0.41
C TRP A 576 1.63 6.66 -1.06
N GLY A 577 0.84 7.11 -2.01
CA GLY A 577 1.01 6.89 -3.44
C GLY A 577 1.73 8.05 -4.13
N PHE A 578 2.46 7.74 -5.21
CA PHE A 578 3.04 8.73 -6.11
C PHE A 578 2.07 9.04 -7.22
N ASP A 579 1.51 10.25 -7.22
CA ASP A 579 0.63 10.76 -8.26
C ASP A 579 1.46 11.37 -9.42
N PRO A 580 1.01 11.31 -10.68
CA PRO A 580 1.69 11.98 -11.80
C PRO A 580 1.92 13.47 -11.62
N ASP A 581 1.08 14.15 -10.84
CA ASP A 581 1.18 15.58 -10.53
C ASP A 581 1.98 15.88 -9.24
N SER A 582 2.42 14.83 -8.50
CA SER A 582 3.26 14.98 -7.31
C SER A 582 4.53 15.75 -7.62
N GLN A 583 4.83 16.73 -6.78
CA GLN A 583 6.10 17.45 -6.86
C GLN A 583 7.21 16.60 -6.25
N TRP A 584 8.37 16.68 -6.85
CA TRP A 584 9.55 16.01 -6.31
C TRP A 584 10.81 16.86 -6.54
N THR A 585 11.74 16.72 -5.63
CA THR A 585 13.10 17.24 -5.74
C THR A 585 14.09 16.14 -5.43
N PHE A 586 15.14 16.03 -6.20
CA PHE A 586 16.16 15.01 -6.05
C PHE A 586 17.53 15.61 -6.30
N ASP A 587 18.32 15.70 -5.26
CA ASP A 587 19.72 16.10 -5.32
C ASP A 587 20.59 14.85 -5.22
N VAL A 588 21.48 14.66 -6.18
CA VAL A 588 22.38 13.51 -6.19
C VAL A 588 23.78 13.86 -6.58
N ASN A 589 24.74 13.40 -5.78
CA ASN A 589 26.16 13.47 -6.07
C ASN A 589 26.67 12.06 -6.36
N LEU A 590 26.99 11.79 -7.60
CA LEU A 590 27.44 10.49 -8.11
C LEU A 590 28.96 10.44 -8.17
N VAL A 591 29.55 9.39 -7.64
CA VAL A 591 31.01 9.19 -7.68
C VAL A 591 31.30 7.82 -8.27
N ARG A 592 31.96 7.82 -9.43
CA ARG A 592 32.45 6.61 -10.14
C ARG A 592 31.34 5.59 -10.48
N ILE A 593 30.16 6.05 -10.88
CA ILE A 593 29.05 5.19 -11.28
C ILE A 593 29.29 4.63 -12.68
N ASP A 594 29.16 3.34 -12.84
CA ASP A 594 29.14 2.70 -14.16
C ASP A 594 27.87 3.14 -14.93
N THR A 595 28.08 3.67 -16.15
CA THR A 595 26.95 4.15 -16.95
C THR A 595 26.04 3.02 -17.43
N ASP A 596 26.53 1.77 -17.58
CA ASP A 596 25.69 0.62 -17.92
C ASP A 596 24.71 0.31 -16.78
N ASP A 597 25.16 0.45 -15.53
CA ASP A 597 24.30 0.27 -14.35
C ASP A 597 23.26 1.39 -14.26
N LEU A 598 23.69 2.63 -14.51
CA LEU A 598 22.78 3.77 -14.52
C LEU A 598 21.71 3.66 -15.62
N GLN A 599 22.10 3.23 -16.83
CA GLN A 599 21.15 3.02 -17.93
C GLN A 599 20.11 1.96 -17.59
N LYS A 600 20.53 0.85 -16.99
CA LYS A 600 19.61 -0.20 -16.52
C LYS A 600 18.63 0.36 -15.48
N MET A 601 19.14 1.16 -14.53
CA MET A 601 18.30 1.80 -13.50
C MET A 601 17.24 2.72 -14.09
N LEU A 602 17.58 3.44 -15.16
CA LEU A 602 16.67 4.38 -15.82
C LEU A 602 15.80 3.72 -16.91
N GLY A 603 15.94 2.39 -17.13
CA GLY A 603 15.24 1.70 -18.21
C GLY A 603 15.69 2.15 -19.61
N MET A 604 16.90 2.72 -19.72
CA MET A 604 17.47 3.23 -20.98
C MET A 604 18.42 2.19 -21.58
N SER A 605 18.60 2.25 -22.89
CA SER A 605 19.56 1.42 -23.60
C SER A 605 20.23 2.23 -24.69
N TYR A 606 21.40 2.78 -24.39
CA TYR A 606 22.24 3.49 -25.32
C TYR A 606 23.57 2.73 -25.46
N ASP A 607 24.14 2.72 -26.64
CA ASP A 607 25.51 2.18 -26.87
C ASP A 607 26.57 3.18 -26.39
N ALA A 608 26.52 3.47 -25.09
CA ALA A 608 27.46 4.37 -24.42
C ALA A 608 27.85 3.80 -23.05
N ARG A 609 29.16 3.69 -22.81
CA ARG A 609 29.74 3.13 -21.57
C ARG A 609 30.78 4.08 -21.01
N GLY A 610 30.98 4.02 -19.69
CA GLY A 610 31.98 4.82 -19.00
C GLY A 610 31.76 4.88 -17.51
N VAL A 611 32.57 5.64 -16.82
CA VAL A 611 32.50 5.85 -15.38
C VAL A 611 32.08 7.31 -15.13
N LEU A 612 30.85 7.50 -14.66
CA LEU A 612 30.26 8.83 -14.41
C LEU A 612 30.59 9.30 -13.00
N THR A 613 31.01 10.53 -12.87
CA THR A 613 31.01 11.33 -11.66
C THR A 613 30.23 12.60 -11.95
N GLY A 614 29.31 13.02 -11.08
CA GLY A 614 28.46 14.16 -11.37
C GLY A 614 27.62 14.62 -10.20
N GLN A 615 27.12 15.83 -10.33
CA GLN A 615 26.19 16.43 -9.37
C GLN A 615 24.95 16.87 -10.14
N PHE A 616 23.80 16.38 -9.73
CA PHE A 616 22.55 16.65 -10.41
C PHE A 616 21.49 17.10 -9.42
N HIS A 617 20.77 18.11 -9.80
CA HIS A 617 19.57 18.61 -9.14
C HIS A 617 18.39 18.40 -10.08
N LEU A 618 17.43 17.62 -9.65
CA LEU A 618 16.23 17.28 -10.40
C LEU A 618 15.01 17.75 -9.60
N LYS A 619 13.99 18.25 -10.28
CA LYS A 619 12.74 18.70 -9.65
C LYS A 619 11.58 18.68 -10.64
N GLY A 620 10.38 18.88 -10.15
CA GLY A 620 9.19 19.04 -10.98
C GLY A 620 8.15 17.98 -10.75
N THR A 621 7.39 17.64 -11.78
CA THR A 621 6.42 16.56 -11.80
C THR A 621 6.84 15.49 -12.80
N ARG A 622 6.13 14.36 -12.82
CA ARG A 622 6.38 13.34 -13.85
C ARG A 622 6.16 13.85 -15.27
N ALA A 623 5.21 14.77 -15.46
CA ALA A 623 4.87 15.34 -16.74
C ALA A 623 5.87 16.44 -17.19
N GLN A 624 6.44 17.14 -16.24
CA GLN A 624 7.36 18.26 -16.49
C GLN A 624 8.59 18.14 -15.59
N PRO A 625 9.49 17.18 -15.87
CA PRO A 625 10.73 17.07 -15.13
C PRO A 625 11.70 18.15 -15.55
N GLU A 626 12.37 18.73 -14.58
CA GLU A 626 13.49 19.65 -14.78
C GLU A 626 14.73 19.06 -14.14
N PHE A 627 15.85 19.17 -14.79
CA PHE A 627 17.11 18.82 -14.15
C PHE A 627 18.25 19.74 -14.58
N ASN A 628 19.22 19.87 -13.71
CA ASN A 628 20.46 20.58 -13.95
C ASN A 628 21.60 19.86 -13.23
N GLY A 629 22.75 19.70 -13.90
CA GLY A 629 23.86 19.06 -13.25
C GLY A 629 25.15 19.14 -14.02
N LEU A 630 26.24 18.82 -13.33
CA LEU A 630 27.56 18.66 -13.88
C LEU A 630 27.88 17.20 -14.04
N PHE A 631 28.40 16.82 -15.16
CA PHE A 631 28.84 15.45 -15.44
C PHE A 631 30.29 15.40 -15.84
N ASP A 632 30.94 14.31 -15.48
CA ASP A 632 32.30 13.96 -15.84
C ASP A 632 32.36 12.45 -16.02
N VAL A 633 32.49 12.03 -17.28
CA VAL A 633 32.55 10.61 -17.64
C VAL A 633 33.96 10.28 -18.07
N SER A 634 34.61 9.38 -17.40
CA SER A 634 35.94 8.87 -17.72
C SER A 634 35.88 7.48 -18.38
N ASN A 635 36.89 7.18 -19.18
CA ASN A 635 36.99 5.92 -19.94
C ASN A 635 35.73 5.62 -20.74
N ALA A 636 35.19 6.65 -21.41
CA ALA A 636 33.93 6.56 -22.08
C ALA A 636 34.05 5.91 -23.46
N MET A 637 33.00 5.22 -23.88
CA MET A 637 32.85 4.70 -25.23
C MET A 637 31.43 4.98 -25.70
N ALA A 638 31.30 5.51 -26.93
CA ALA A 638 30.02 5.70 -27.59
C ALA A 638 30.09 5.17 -29.02
N GLY A 639 29.38 4.08 -29.31
CA GLY A 639 29.54 3.33 -30.54
C GLY A 639 31.00 2.86 -30.69
N SER A 640 31.64 3.23 -31.81
CA SER A 640 33.06 2.92 -32.08
C SER A 640 34.08 3.91 -31.49
N TRP A 641 33.59 4.99 -30.90
CA TRP A 641 34.43 6.07 -30.38
C TRP A 641 34.85 5.82 -28.93
N ARG A 642 36.15 5.99 -28.66
CA ARG A 642 36.70 5.92 -27.31
C ARG A 642 37.13 7.32 -26.84
N PHE A 643 36.71 7.64 -25.62
CA PHE A 643 37.01 8.93 -25.01
C PHE A 643 37.75 8.69 -23.68
N GLU A 644 38.78 9.45 -23.45
CA GLU A 644 39.47 9.46 -22.16
C GLU A 644 38.54 10.08 -21.09
N ARG A 645 37.90 11.23 -21.46
CA ARG A 645 37.04 11.97 -20.57
C ARG A 645 36.02 12.79 -21.35
N ALA A 646 34.82 12.87 -20.86
CA ALA A 646 33.77 13.78 -21.33
C ALA A 646 33.15 14.48 -20.13
N ARG A 647 33.13 15.81 -20.14
CA ARG A 647 32.58 16.62 -19.05
C ARG A 647 31.76 17.78 -19.60
N GLY A 648 30.84 18.29 -18.78
CA GLY A 648 30.00 19.42 -19.14
C GLY A 648 28.91 19.66 -18.14
N GLN A 649 28.05 20.58 -18.46
CA GLN A 649 26.82 20.86 -17.74
C GLN A 649 25.64 20.38 -18.58
N LEU A 650 24.74 19.60 -17.96
CA LEU A 650 23.54 19.11 -18.59
C LEU A 650 22.34 19.69 -17.85
N SER A 651 21.40 20.28 -18.59
CA SER A 651 20.16 20.78 -18.03
C SER A 651 18.98 20.45 -18.94
N MET A 652 17.82 20.30 -18.33
CA MET A 652 16.54 20.13 -19.04
C MET A 652 15.48 20.99 -18.36
N HIS A 653 14.77 21.75 -19.15
CA HIS A 653 13.64 22.57 -18.71
C HIS A 653 12.61 22.68 -19.83
N ALA A 654 11.34 22.42 -19.54
CA ALA A 654 10.23 22.52 -20.49
C ALA A 654 10.49 21.84 -21.85
N GLY A 655 11.08 20.64 -21.84
CA GLY A 655 11.41 19.88 -23.05
C GLY A 655 12.66 20.34 -23.81
N GLU A 656 13.36 21.37 -23.32
CA GLU A 656 14.66 21.82 -23.84
C GLU A 656 15.78 21.13 -23.05
N VAL A 657 16.62 20.36 -23.75
CA VAL A 657 17.82 19.73 -23.20
C VAL A 657 19.04 20.55 -23.65
N ARG A 658 19.78 21.07 -22.70
CA ARG A 658 20.98 21.87 -22.95
C ARG A 658 22.23 21.18 -22.42
N ILE A 659 23.24 21.04 -23.28
CA ILE A 659 24.59 20.68 -22.87
C ILE A 659 25.45 21.90 -23.04
N ALA A 660 25.98 22.43 -21.95
CA ALA A 660 26.84 23.62 -21.98
C ALA A 660 28.28 23.27 -21.57
N ASN A 661 29.22 24.00 -22.12
CA ASN A 661 30.66 23.84 -21.81
C ASN A 661 31.13 22.40 -21.92
N ALA A 662 30.59 21.64 -22.88
CA ALA A 662 31.03 20.29 -23.13
C ALA A 662 32.52 20.27 -23.51
N GLU A 663 33.27 19.40 -22.88
CA GLU A 663 34.66 19.09 -23.25
C GLU A 663 34.79 17.57 -23.35
N VAL A 664 35.13 17.09 -24.51
CA VAL A 664 35.37 15.67 -24.79
C VAL A 664 36.80 15.49 -25.20
N ARG A 665 37.57 14.74 -24.44
CA ARG A 665 38.93 14.36 -24.75
C ARG A 665 38.95 12.95 -25.34
N LEU A 666 39.41 12.83 -26.56
CA LEU A 666 39.53 11.56 -27.24
C LEU A 666 40.62 10.69 -26.58
N ALA A 667 40.45 9.38 -26.57
CA ALA A 667 41.46 8.48 -26.06
C ALA A 667 42.70 8.50 -26.96
N ALA A 668 43.92 8.49 -26.38
CA ALA A 668 45.14 8.33 -27.14
C ALA A 668 45.11 6.97 -27.89
N ASN A 669 45.72 6.97 -29.08
CA ASN A 669 45.88 5.71 -29.80
C ASN A 669 46.95 4.81 -29.16
N ALA A 670 47.07 3.58 -29.64
CA ALA A 670 48.03 2.57 -29.13
C ALA A 670 49.51 3.06 -29.23
N GLN A 671 49.80 4.06 -30.04
CA GLN A 671 51.11 4.65 -30.24
C GLN A 671 51.35 5.92 -29.39
N GLY A 672 50.38 6.29 -28.51
CA GLY A 672 50.50 7.44 -27.58
C GLY A 672 50.42 8.81 -28.24
N ALA A 673 49.79 8.94 -29.41
CA ALA A 673 49.52 10.22 -30.03
C ALA A 673 48.63 11.09 -29.15
N ALA A 674 48.90 12.43 -29.14
CA ALA A 674 48.13 13.38 -28.32
C ALA A 674 46.63 13.31 -28.61
N ALA A 675 45.85 13.19 -27.55
CA ALA A 675 44.38 13.12 -27.60
C ALA A 675 43.79 14.44 -28.19
N GLY A 676 42.86 14.29 -29.13
CA GLY A 676 42.07 15.43 -29.62
C GLY A 676 41.06 15.88 -28.57
N ILE A 677 40.72 17.17 -28.60
CA ILE A 677 39.72 17.75 -27.71
C ILE A 677 38.60 18.31 -28.55
N VAL A 678 37.35 17.99 -28.17
CA VAL A 678 36.12 18.59 -28.70
C VAL A 678 35.46 19.37 -27.59
N THR A 679 35.18 20.65 -27.84
CA THR A 679 34.45 21.53 -26.93
C THR A 679 33.21 22.07 -27.61
N GLY A 680 32.14 22.37 -26.83
CA GLY A 680 30.99 23.04 -27.44
C GLY A 680 29.76 23.01 -26.60
N ASN A 681 28.65 23.40 -27.23
CA ASN A 681 27.34 23.48 -26.62
C ASN A 681 26.29 22.85 -27.54
N LEU A 682 25.23 22.33 -26.95
CA LEU A 682 24.07 21.77 -27.66
C LEU A 682 22.81 22.17 -26.91
N ASP A 683 21.87 22.79 -27.61
CA ASP A 683 20.48 23.00 -27.16
C ASP A 683 19.57 22.15 -28.04
N TYR A 684 18.76 21.29 -27.44
CA TYR A 684 17.90 20.33 -28.12
C TYR A 684 16.50 20.36 -27.57
N HIS A 685 15.49 20.58 -28.43
CA HIS A 685 14.07 20.53 -28.09
C HIS A 685 13.50 19.15 -28.39
N THR A 686 13.10 18.44 -27.33
CA THR A 686 12.60 17.06 -27.43
C THR A 686 11.32 16.94 -28.25
N ASP A 687 10.45 17.94 -28.19
CA ASP A 687 9.12 17.93 -28.84
C ASP A 687 9.21 18.16 -30.36
N SER A 688 10.09 19.06 -30.77
CA SER A 688 10.24 19.42 -32.18
C SER A 688 11.40 18.69 -32.87
N GLY A 689 12.32 18.09 -32.09
CA GLY A 689 13.57 17.53 -32.60
C GLY A 689 14.55 18.56 -33.12
N GLN A 690 14.30 19.84 -32.85
CA GLN A 690 15.16 20.94 -33.22
C GLN A 690 16.36 21.04 -32.30
N ALA A 691 17.54 21.35 -32.86
CA ALA A 691 18.76 21.55 -32.11
C ALA A 691 19.47 22.82 -32.58
N THR A 692 20.20 23.42 -31.67
CA THR A 692 21.25 24.43 -31.99
C THR A 692 22.54 23.96 -31.33
N PHE A 693 23.62 23.96 -32.09
CA PHE A 693 24.89 23.47 -31.57
C PHE A 693 26.08 24.26 -32.10
N ASP A 694 27.09 24.33 -31.27
CA ASP A 694 28.37 24.90 -31.61
C ASP A 694 29.49 24.02 -31.07
N PHE A 695 30.29 23.42 -31.93
CA PHE A 695 31.38 22.54 -31.56
C PHE A 695 32.69 22.97 -32.18
N THR A 696 33.75 22.90 -31.41
CA THR A 696 35.13 23.10 -31.82
C THR A 696 35.93 21.85 -31.45
N GLY A 697 36.47 21.21 -32.48
CA GLY A 697 37.42 20.11 -32.33
C GLY A 697 38.82 20.57 -32.58
N ALA A 698 39.75 20.29 -31.71
CA ALA A 698 41.15 20.62 -31.84
C ALA A 698 42.04 19.39 -31.83
N ALA A 699 42.93 19.31 -32.77
CA ALA A 699 43.97 18.26 -32.91
C ALA A 699 43.42 16.82 -32.86
N ILE A 700 42.23 16.59 -33.45
CA ILE A 700 41.60 15.26 -33.51
C ILE A 700 42.49 14.35 -34.38
N PRO A 701 43.05 13.24 -33.84
CA PRO A 701 43.84 12.31 -34.61
C PRO A 701 42.96 11.55 -35.60
N LEU A 702 43.30 11.56 -36.88
CA LEU A 702 42.57 10.81 -37.91
C LEU A 702 42.62 9.29 -37.63
N GLU A 703 43.65 8.83 -37.01
CA GLU A 703 43.86 7.43 -36.61
C GLU A 703 42.80 6.95 -35.63
N SER A 704 42.16 7.86 -34.88
CA SER A 704 41.05 7.53 -33.95
C SER A 704 39.72 7.32 -34.68
N ILE A 705 39.60 7.70 -35.94
CA ILE A 705 38.37 7.57 -36.74
C ILE A 705 38.38 6.21 -37.49
N GLY A 706 37.92 5.18 -36.84
CA GLY A 706 37.99 3.81 -37.37
C GLY A 706 37.35 3.59 -38.75
N LYS A 707 36.34 4.38 -39.12
CA LYS A 707 35.65 4.26 -40.43
C LYS A 707 36.51 4.69 -41.64
N ILE A 708 37.55 5.51 -41.40
CA ILE A 708 38.45 5.97 -42.50
C ILE A 708 39.75 5.20 -42.51
N GLN A 709 40.03 4.35 -41.57
CA GLN A 709 41.24 3.57 -41.51
C GLN A 709 41.14 2.32 -42.41
N SER A 710 42.18 2.07 -43.15
CA SER A 710 42.34 0.85 -43.98
C SER A 710 43.66 0.21 -43.64
N ALA A 711 43.66 -1.11 -43.52
CA ALA A 711 44.89 -1.90 -43.31
C ALA A 711 45.89 -1.73 -44.46
N ARG A 712 45.41 -1.38 -45.68
CA ARG A 712 46.21 -1.19 -46.87
C ARG A 712 46.75 0.24 -47.03
N LEU A 713 46.05 1.20 -46.44
CA LEU A 713 46.42 2.61 -46.53
C LEU A 713 46.18 3.28 -45.16
N PRO A 714 47.11 3.16 -44.21
CA PRO A 714 46.99 3.80 -42.91
C PRO A 714 47.05 5.33 -43.11
N ILE A 715 46.04 6.00 -42.59
CA ILE A 715 45.86 7.46 -42.66
C ILE A 715 46.11 8.05 -41.28
N ALA A 716 47.02 9.04 -41.20
CA ALA A 716 47.32 9.77 -39.98
C ALA A 716 47.25 11.28 -40.25
N GLY A 717 47.06 12.08 -39.21
CA GLY A 717 46.99 13.51 -39.27
C GLY A 717 46.16 14.13 -38.15
N ARG A 718 46.13 15.47 -38.08
CA ARG A 718 45.39 16.18 -37.04
C ARG A 718 44.30 17.04 -37.65
N LEU A 719 43.06 16.78 -37.26
CA LEU A 719 41.89 17.53 -37.71
C LEU A 719 41.50 18.56 -36.64
N ASN A 720 41.40 19.81 -37.07
CA ASN A 720 40.71 20.88 -36.39
C ASN A 720 39.40 21.16 -37.11
N VAL A 721 38.32 21.29 -36.37
CA VAL A 721 36.97 21.50 -36.90
C VAL A 721 36.23 22.51 -36.05
N GLN A 722 35.50 23.41 -36.68
CA GLN A 722 34.51 24.28 -36.02
C GLN A 722 33.19 24.05 -36.74
N VAL A 723 32.16 23.76 -36.02
CA VAL A 723 30.81 23.48 -36.56
C VAL A 723 29.81 24.27 -35.76
N HIS A 724 29.05 25.08 -36.41
CA HIS A 724 27.89 25.75 -35.90
C HIS A 724 26.67 25.28 -36.69
N GLY A 725 25.57 24.90 -36.00
CA GLY A 725 24.40 24.44 -36.71
C GLY A 725 23.11 24.61 -35.93
N GLN A 726 22.00 24.52 -36.65
CA GLN A 726 20.64 24.61 -36.11
C GLN A 726 19.67 23.75 -36.95
N GLY A 727 18.47 23.53 -36.42
CA GLY A 727 17.42 22.80 -37.09
C GLY A 727 17.28 21.34 -36.64
N LEU A 728 16.71 20.47 -37.47
CA LEU A 728 16.56 19.07 -37.13
C LEU A 728 17.90 18.35 -36.99
N LEU A 729 18.20 17.69 -35.92
CA LEU A 729 19.49 17.03 -35.65
C LEU A 729 19.87 15.99 -36.74
N ARG A 730 18.91 15.40 -37.42
CA ARG A 730 19.14 14.43 -38.51
C ARG A 730 19.46 15.09 -39.87
N SER A 731 19.12 16.38 -40.04
CA SER A 731 19.30 17.15 -41.25
C SER A 731 19.48 18.63 -40.89
N PRO A 732 20.58 18.99 -40.20
CA PRO A 732 20.76 20.31 -39.68
C PRO A 732 21.19 21.32 -40.78
N GLU A 733 20.78 22.57 -40.61
CA GLU A 733 21.47 23.68 -41.25
C GLU A 733 22.78 23.89 -40.50
N LEU A 734 23.90 23.78 -41.16
CA LEU A 734 25.19 23.94 -40.49
C LEU A 734 26.21 24.67 -41.34
N HIS A 735 27.12 25.31 -40.63
CA HIS A 735 28.34 25.84 -41.17
C HIS A 735 29.52 25.23 -40.46
N ALA A 736 30.47 24.63 -41.24
CA ALA A 736 31.65 24.01 -40.66
C ALA A 736 32.91 24.50 -41.36
N THR A 737 33.94 24.71 -40.58
CA THR A 737 35.31 24.93 -41.08
C THR A 737 36.21 23.81 -40.59
N LEU A 738 37.01 23.26 -41.47
CA LEU A 738 37.91 22.14 -41.21
C LEU A 738 39.32 22.51 -41.60
N ARG A 739 40.25 22.14 -40.73
CA ARG A 739 41.69 22.23 -41.07
C ARG A 739 42.36 20.91 -40.71
N LEU A 740 42.81 20.22 -41.73
CA LEU A 740 43.59 19.00 -41.59
C LEU A 740 45.05 19.32 -41.70
N ILE A 741 45.83 19.02 -40.68
CA ILE A 741 47.27 19.31 -40.61
C ILE A 741 48.02 17.99 -40.69
N ASP A 742 49.11 18.02 -41.47
CA ASP A 742 50.09 16.92 -41.64
C ASP A 742 49.39 15.57 -41.96
N LEU A 743 48.54 15.58 -42.99
CA LEU A 743 48.01 14.31 -43.51
C LEU A 743 49.15 13.43 -43.98
N LYS A 744 49.16 12.20 -43.44
CA LYS A 744 50.11 11.15 -43.84
C LYS A 744 49.35 9.96 -44.40
N LEU A 745 49.89 9.38 -45.41
CA LEU A 745 49.51 8.10 -46.00
C LEU A 745 50.66 7.14 -45.77
N GLY A 746 50.54 6.18 -44.87
CA GLY A 746 51.70 5.45 -44.40
C GLY A 746 52.70 6.40 -43.69
N ASP A 747 53.97 6.36 -44.15
CA ASP A 747 55.06 7.21 -43.64
C ASP A 747 55.19 8.56 -44.38
N ASP A 748 54.53 8.74 -45.53
CA ASP A 748 54.64 9.89 -46.38
C ASP A 748 53.72 11.04 -46.02
N VAL A 749 54.23 12.26 -45.87
CA VAL A 749 53.45 13.46 -45.63
C VAL A 749 52.84 13.97 -46.90
N VAL A 750 51.51 13.96 -47.01
CA VAL A 750 50.79 14.45 -48.18
C VAL A 750 50.61 15.94 -48.13
N GLY A 751 50.26 16.51 -47.00
CA GLY A 751 50.09 17.96 -46.84
C GLY A 751 48.99 18.35 -45.88
N SER A 752 48.60 19.62 -45.88
CA SER A 752 47.54 20.19 -45.09
C SER A 752 46.34 20.59 -45.96
N PHE A 753 45.13 20.52 -45.42
CA PHE A 753 43.90 20.83 -46.14
C PHE A 753 43.01 21.77 -45.29
N ASP A 754 42.49 22.79 -45.95
CA ASP A 754 41.44 23.63 -45.41
C ASP A 754 40.12 23.33 -46.11
N GLY A 755 39.05 23.16 -45.33
CA GLY A 755 37.72 22.85 -45.83
C GLY A 755 36.67 23.75 -45.22
N LYS A 756 35.58 23.92 -45.96
CA LYS A 756 34.34 24.52 -45.47
C LYS A 756 33.19 23.65 -45.88
N ALA A 757 32.20 23.52 -45.01
CA ALA A 757 30.99 22.79 -45.35
C ALA A 757 29.77 23.60 -44.87
N ASP A 758 28.80 23.73 -45.73
CA ASP A 758 27.54 24.43 -45.48
C ASP A 758 26.37 23.47 -45.78
N SER A 759 25.38 23.43 -44.90
CA SER A 759 24.19 22.64 -45.08
C SER A 759 22.95 23.53 -44.96
N ASP A 760 21.99 23.31 -45.84
CA ASP A 760 20.64 23.90 -45.81
C ASP A 760 19.59 22.95 -45.19
N GLY A 761 20.03 21.87 -44.54
CA GLY A 761 19.15 20.81 -43.97
C GLY A 761 18.68 19.78 -44.99
N LYS A 762 18.96 19.99 -46.31
CA LYS A 762 18.67 19.07 -47.41
C LYS A 762 19.92 18.59 -48.12
N HIS A 763 20.85 19.53 -48.30
CA HIS A 763 22.11 19.30 -48.96
C HIS A 763 23.26 19.80 -48.08
N LEU A 764 24.32 19.04 -48.00
CA LEU A 764 25.60 19.46 -47.43
C LEU A 764 26.58 19.71 -48.57
N GLN A 765 26.97 20.96 -48.71
CA GLN A 765 27.98 21.39 -49.69
C GLN A 765 29.29 21.62 -48.99
N ALA A 766 30.35 20.94 -49.43
CA ALA A 766 31.69 21.13 -48.88
C ALA A 766 32.68 21.52 -49.94
N THR A 767 33.61 22.40 -49.56
CA THR A 767 34.76 22.78 -50.36
C THR A 767 36.02 22.40 -49.62
N ILE A 768 37.01 21.91 -50.35
CA ILE A 768 38.32 21.52 -49.81
C ILE A 768 39.38 22.17 -50.66
N ASP A 769 40.32 22.86 -50.02
CA ASP A 769 41.52 23.40 -50.67
C ASP A 769 42.76 22.92 -49.87
N SER A 770 43.75 22.50 -50.57
CA SER A 770 45.01 22.11 -49.92
C SER A 770 46.18 22.95 -50.42
N ALA A 771 47.12 23.21 -49.53
CA ALA A 771 48.47 23.65 -49.88
C ALA A 771 49.42 22.47 -49.62
N MET A 772 49.87 21.82 -50.66
CA MET A 772 50.86 20.76 -50.59
C MET A 772 52.23 21.29 -50.94
N ALA A 773 53.26 20.59 -50.49
CA ALA A 773 54.65 21.00 -50.80
C ALA A 773 54.94 20.95 -52.37
N SER A 774 54.20 20.12 -53.07
CA SER A 774 54.42 19.89 -54.54
C SER A 774 53.17 20.12 -55.40
N GLY A 775 52.07 20.71 -54.85
CA GLY A 775 50.85 20.85 -55.64
C GLY A 775 49.66 21.47 -54.89
N LYS A 776 48.53 21.58 -55.59
CA LYS A 776 47.28 22.05 -55.01
C LYS A 776 46.16 21.05 -55.34
N LEU A 777 45.37 20.71 -54.32
CA LEU A 777 44.16 19.98 -54.43
C LEU A 777 43.00 20.85 -54.04
N SER A 778 42.01 20.96 -54.93
CA SER A 778 40.72 21.62 -54.55
C SER A 778 39.58 20.70 -54.89
N GLY A 779 38.55 20.72 -54.01
CA GLY A 779 37.37 19.86 -54.17
C GLY A 779 36.09 20.56 -53.77
N LYS A 780 35.01 20.11 -54.42
CA LYS A 780 33.64 20.45 -54.05
C LYS A 780 32.86 19.13 -53.88
N VAL A 781 32.11 19.06 -52.80
CA VAL A 781 31.29 17.87 -52.45
C VAL A 781 29.87 18.34 -52.19
N ASP A 782 28.89 17.68 -52.72
CA ASP A 782 27.47 17.86 -52.42
C ASP A 782 26.89 16.54 -51.97
N ILE A 783 26.25 16.52 -50.79
CA ILE A 783 25.66 15.34 -50.16
C ILE A 783 24.22 15.67 -49.85
N GLY A 784 23.27 14.92 -50.42
CA GLY A 784 21.86 14.97 -50.01
C GLY A 784 21.69 14.33 -48.62
N LEU A 785 21.10 15.07 -47.68
CA LEU A 785 20.89 14.61 -46.30
C LEU A 785 19.63 13.76 -46.09
N GLN A 786 18.92 13.43 -47.16
CA GLN A 786 17.67 12.64 -47.12
C GLN A 786 17.79 11.38 -48.00
N GLY A 787 17.03 10.37 -47.62
CA GLY A 787 17.00 9.09 -48.32
C GLY A 787 18.32 8.30 -48.19
N ASP A 788 18.87 7.88 -49.33
CA ASP A 788 20.11 7.09 -49.39
C ASP A 788 21.39 7.94 -49.35
N TYR A 789 21.29 9.24 -49.02
CA TYR A 789 22.40 10.19 -48.95
C TYR A 789 23.18 10.26 -50.30
N PRO A 790 22.56 10.74 -51.39
CA PRO A 790 23.27 10.90 -52.65
C PRO A 790 24.51 11.78 -52.50
N VAL A 791 25.63 11.34 -53.03
CA VAL A 791 26.92 12.03 -52.98
C VAL A 791 27.35 12.40 -54.41
N SER A 792 27.72 13.65 -54.60
CA SER A 792 28.39 14.14 -55.79
C SER A 792 29.60 14.94 -55.37
N ALA A 793 30.78 14.63 -55.87
CA ALA A 793 31.99 15.37 -55.58
C ALA A 793 32.86 15.57 -56.82
N GLN A 794 33.47 16.72 -56.89
CA GLN A 794 34.45 17.05 -57.92
C GLN A 794 35.77 17.45 -57.25
N VAL A 795 36.85 16.78 -57.58
CA VAL A 795 38.19 17.06 -57.05
C VAL A 795 39.13 17.41 -58.17
N ILE A 796 39.81 18.52 -58.08
CA ILE A 796 40.79 19.01 -59.03
C ILE A 796 42.18 18.90 -58.36
N ALA A 797 43.07 18.16 -59.00
CA ALA A 797 44.45 17.99 -58.60
C ALA A 797 45.35 18.75 -59.58
N GLN A 798 46.27 19.54 -58.99
CA GLN A 798 47.25 20.28 -59.76
C GLN A 798 48.63 20.02 -59.18
N ARG A 799 49.49 19.39 -60.00
CA ARG A 799 50.88 19.06 -59.63
C ARG A 799 50.98 18.27 -58.31
N ILE A 800 50.06 17.35 -58.10
CA ILE A 800 50.06 16.47 -56.93
C ILE A 800 51.17 15.43 -57.08
N ASP A 801 52.02 15.26 -56.06
CA ASP A 801 52.96 14.17 -55.99
C ASP A 801 52.20 12.84 -55.80
N PHE A 802 52.34 11.94 -56.80
CA PHE A 802 51.61 10.66 -56.79
C PHE A 802 52.46 9.52 -56.22
N ASN A 803 53.76 9.80 -55.87
CA ASN A 803 54.66 8.80 -55.32
C ASN A 803 54.07 8.12 -54.01
N PRO A 804 53.48 8.82 -53.01
CA PRO A 804 52.97 8.17 -51.84
C PRO A 804 51.86 7.13 -52.15
N PHE A 805 51.07 7.40 -53.16
CA PHE A 805 50.01 6.48 -53.59
C PHE A 805 50.61 5.26 -54.32
N LEU A 806 51.66 5.45 -55.17
CA LEU A 806 52.34 4.38 -55.86
C LEU A 806 53.09 3.47 -54.85
N VAL A 807 53.80 4.02 -53.91
CA VAL A 807 54.55 3.28 -52.88
C VAL A 807 53.56 2.43 -52.06
N SER A 808 52.45 3.01 -51.63
CA SER A 808 51.42 2.29 -50.82
C SER A 808 50.71 1.24 -51.67
N ALA A 809 50.30 1.56 -52.90
CA ALA A 809 49.54 0.64 -53.78
C ALA A 809 50.36 -0.54 -54.26
N LEU A 810 51.65 -0.30 -54.54
CA LEU A 810 52.60 -1.34 -55.08
C LEU A 810 53.42 -2.02 -54.00
N HIS A 811 53.23 -1.65 -52.76
CA HIS A 811 54.00 -2.21 -51.60
C HIS A 811 55.51 -2.04 -51.74
N LEU A 812 55.91 -0.92 -52.28
CA LEU A 812 57.31 -0.63 -52.47
C LEU A 812 57.94 -0.08 -51.17
N SER A 813 59.21 -0.39 -50.94
CA SER A 813 59.92 0.21 -49.81
C SER A 813 60.23 1.70 -50.00
N ARG A 814 60.50 2.09 -51.24
CA ARG A 814 60.80 3.46 -51.69
C ARG A 814 60.66 3.52 -53.21
N LEU A 815 60.27 4.68 -53.75
CA LEU A 815 60.28 4.99 -55.14
C LEU A 815 61.32 6.15 -55.42
N GLU A 816 62.32 5.92 -56.19
CA GLU A 816 63.28 6.91 -56.48
C GLU A 816 62.91 7.74 -57.76
N GLY A 817 62.46 8.94 -57.52
CA GLY A 817 61.98 9.85 -58.55
C GLY A 817 60.78 10.66 -58.12
N SER A 818 60.12 11.36 -59.00
CA SER A 818 58.93 12.12 -58.79
C SER A 818 57.85 11.72 -59.81
N SER A 819 56.60 11.68 -59.31
CA SER A 819 55.44 11.59 -60.19
C SER A 819 54.46 12.69 -59.88
N LEU A 820 54.08 13.45 -60.96
CA LEU A 820 53.09 14.51 -60.75
C LEU A 820 51.88 14.27 -61.60
N VAL A 821 50.75 14.54 -60.97
CA VAL A 821 49.42 14.41 -61.57
C VAL A 821 48.68 15.74 -61.59
N ASP A 822 48.09 16.06 -62.73
CA ASP A 822 47.06 17.07 -62.90
C ASP A 822 45.83 16.37 -63.42
N GLY A 823 44.67 16.60 -62.76
CA GLY A 823 43.43 15.95 -63.22
C GLY A 823 42.23 16.38 -62.47
N GLN A 824 41.11 15.92 -62.94
CA GLN A 824 39.80 16.06 -62.30
C GLN A 824 39.25 14.70 -62.01
N PHE A 825 38.68 14.55 -60.82
CA PHE A 825 38.03 13.37 -60.31
C PHE A 825 36.60 13.72 -60.00
N ASP A 826 35.63 13.10 -60.65
CA ASP A 826 34.21 13.27 -60.38
C ASP A 826 33.70 11.99 -59.65
N VAL A 827 33.14 12.17 -58.49
CA VAL A 827 32.66 11.06 -57.61
C VAL A 827 31.13 11.15 -57.52
N ALA A 828 30.45 10.05 -57.76
CA ALA A 828 29.00 9.97 -57.59
C ALA A 828 28.59 8.62 -56.98
N GLY A 829 27.53 8.64 -56.10
CA GLY A 829 26.98 7.42 -55.48
C GLY A 829 26.11 7.71 -54.28
N PHE A 830 26.03 6.78 -53.35
CA PHE A 830 25.17 6.91 -52.16
C PHE A 830 25.97 6.67 -50.87
N GLY A 831 25.89 7.58 -49.93
CA GLY A 831 26.58 7.52 -48.64
C GLY A 831 26.14 6.36 -47.78
N SER A 832 24.87 5.95 -47.90
CA SER A 832 24.33 4.77 -47.20
C SER A 832 24.89 3.44 -47.72
N ARG A 833 25.40 3.46 -48.96
CA ARG A 833 25.95 2.30 -49.69
C ARG A 833 27.26 2.65 -50.35
N PRO A 834 28.38 2.71 -49.58
CA PRO A 834 29.70 3.15 -50.11
C PRO A 834 30.18 2.35 -51.31
N GLU A 835 29.75 1.08 -51.46
CA GLU A 835 30.03 0.22 -52.61
C GLU A 835 29.44 0.72 -53.93
N THR A 836 28.52 1.69 -53.86
CA THR A 836 27.91 2.31 -55.04
C THR A 836 28.72 3.49 -55.56
N LEU A 837 29.70 3.96 -54.79
CA LEU A 837 30.55 5.07 -55.20
C LEU A 837 31.30 4.75 -56.52
N ALA A 838 31.15 5.62 -57.49
CA ALA A 838 31.83 5.58 -58.74
C ALA A 838 32.74 6.85 -58.86
N VAL A 839 33.94 6.67 -59.33
CA VAL A 839 34.89 7.76 -59.61
C VAL A 839 35.19 7.77 -61.09
N GLU A 840 34.92 8.91 -61.70
CA GLU A 840 35.40 9.18 -63.09
C GLU A 840 36.55 10.16 -62.99
N SER A 841 37.68 9.74 -63.54
CA SER A 841 38.90 10.52 -63.42
C SER A 841 39.40 10.92 -64.82
N ASN A 842 39.72 12.18 -64.95
CA ASN A 842 40.32 12.72 -66.19
C ASN A 842 41.69 13.36 -65.90
N LEU A 843 42.74 12.62 -66.14
CA LEU A 843 44.10 13.09 -65.87
C LEU A 843 44.58 13.85 -67.08
N SER A 844 44.69 15.19 -66.96
CA SER A 844 45.16 16.06 -68.02
C SER A 844 46.66 15.95 -68.18
N ARG A 845 47.40 15.73 -67.08
CA ARG A 845 48.85 15.53 -67.03
C ARG A 845 49.19 14.44 -66.03
N LEU A 846 50.03 13.51 -66.45
CA LEU A 846 50.68 12.49 -65.59
C LEU A 846 52.16 12.47 -66.08
N THR A 847 53.05 12.87 -65.19
CA THR A 847 54.48 12.87 -65.46
C THR A 847 55.19 12.01 -64.46
N PHE A 848 56.13 11.21 -64.94
CA PHE A 848 57.04 10.40 -64.12
C PHE A 848 58.48 10.84 -64.48
N ASP A 849 59.22 11.20 -63.44
CA ASP A 849 60.65 11.51 -63.58
C ASP A 849 61.44 10.61 -62.64
N PHE A 850 61.76 9.42 -63.18
CA PHE A 850 62.44 8.38 -62.44
C PHE A 850 63.87 8.19 -62.96
N ARG A 851 64.86 8.61 -62.19
CA ARG A 851 66.33 8.60 -62.55
C ARG A 851 66.56 9.18 -63.93
N SER A 852 66.73 8.40 -64.97
CA SER A 852 66.99 8.79 -66.31
C SER A 852 65.82 8.72 -67.29
N VAL A 853 64.66 8.29 -66.80
CA VAL A 853 63.48 8.11 -67.66
C VAL A 853 62.41 9.10 -67.24
N LYS A 854 62.11 9.97 -68.20
CA LYS A 854 60.98 10.91 -68.06
C LYS A 854 59.85 10.43 -68.96
N LEU A 855 58.62 10.29 -68.33
CA LEU A 855 57.41 9.92 -69.08
C LEU A 855 56.38 11.00 -68.88
N GLU A 856 55.56 11.25 -69.88
CA GLU A 856 54.37 12.11 -69.81
C GLU A 856 53.24 11.48 -70.65
N ASN A 857 52.00 11.78 -70.29
CA ASN A 857 50.83 11.27 -71.02
C ASN A 857 50.67 12.03 -72.32
N ILE A 858 50.29 11.34 -73.38
CA ILE A 858 49.87 11.88 -74.68
C ILE A 858 48.35 11.98 -74.70
N GLY A 859 47.82 13.20 -74.43
CA GLY A 859 46.41 13.40 -74.29
C GLY A 859 45.87 12.97 -72.87
N PRO A 860 44.66 13.30 -72.55
CA PRO A 860 44.11 13.01 -71.25
C PRO A 860 43.93 11.49 -71.02
N ILE A 861 44.27 10.99 -69.81
CA ILE A 861 44.00 9.62 -69.40
C ILE A 861 42.64 9.56 -68.69
N ARG A 862 41.71 8.73 -69.08
CA ARG A 862 40.44 8.52 -68.52
C ARG A 862 40.38 7.22 -67.72
N LEU A 863 40.05 7.31 -66.48
CA LEU A 863 39.88 6.20 -65.55
C LEU A 863 38.49 6.19 -64.98
N THR A 864 37.90 5.04 -64.82
CA THR A 864 36.65 4.90 -64.07
C THR A 864 36.83 3.84 -63.00
N TYR A 865 36.42 4.16 -61.78
CA TYR A 865 36.31 3.23 -60.68
C TYR A 865 34.86 2.98 -60.38
N ARG A 866 34.43 1.71 -60.37
CA ARG A 866 33.07 1.27 -59.99
C ARG A 866 33.13 -0.13 -59.41
N ARG A 867 32.53 -0.35 -58.22
CA ARG A 867 32.43 -1.71 -57.60
C ARG A 867 33.77 -2.45 -57.59
N ASP A 868 34.78 -1.81 -57.05
CA ASP A 868 36.16 -2.33 -56.90
C ASP A 868 36.89 -2.62 -58.21
N GLU A 869 36.34 -2.18 -59.33
CA GLU A 869 36.99 -2.29 -60.61
C GLU A 869 37.49 -0.91 -61.11
N VAL A 870 38.76 -0.78 -61.35
CA VAL A 870 39.33 0.36 -62.11
C VAL A 870 39.40 -0.04 -63.57
N ARG A 871 38.77 0.77 -64.40
CA ARG A 871 38.85 0.65 -65.84
C ARG A 871 39.62 1.85 -66.45
N ILE A 872 40.61 1.54 -67.20
CA ILE A 872 41.46 2.45 -68.01
C ILE A 872 40.91 2.43 -69.40
N GLU A 873 40.29 3.54 -69.89
CA GLU A 873 39.81 3.59 -71.28
C GLU A 873 40.98 3.55 -72.25
N GLN A 874 41.93 4.44 -72.03
CA GLN A 874 43.19 4.49 -72.74
C GLN A 874 44.19 5.36 -71.98
N ALA A 875 45.38 4.88 -71.71
CA ALA A 875 46.49 5.61 -71.18
C ALA A 875 47.67 5.50 -72.22
N SER A 876 48.04 6.59 -72.72
CA SER A 876 49.25 6.66 -73.64
C SER A 876 50.30 7.46 -72.96
N LEU A 877 51.49 6.90 -72.78
CA LEU A 877 52.63 7.50 -72.11
C LEU A 877 53.82 7.55 -73.07
N ARG A 878 54.51 8.70 -73.18
CA ARG A 878 55.64 8.91 -73.98
C ARG A 878 56.80 9.50 -73.17
N GLY A 879 58.00 9.08 -73.48
CA GLY A 879 59.22 9.62 -72.92
C GLY A 879 60.50 9.08 -73.55
N THR A 880 61.62 9.14 -72.80
CA THR A 880 62.90 8.65 -73.36
C THR A 880 62.79 7.16 -73.70
N ASP A 881 62.95 6.77 -74.94
CA ASP A 881 62.84 5.39 -75.42
C ASP A 881 61.59 4.66 -75.03
N THR A 882 60.51 5.38 -74.69
CA THR A 882 59.26 4.83 -74.21
C THR A 882 58.08 5.48 -74.94
N ASP A 883 57.17 4.71 -75.50
CA ASP A 883 55.91 5.14 -76.10
C ASP A 883 55.00 3.91 -76.01
N PHE A 884 54.17 3.86 -74.95
CA PHE A 884 53.32 2.72 -74.79
C PHE A 884 51.88 3.14 -74.43
N HIS A 885 50.99 2.24 -74.73
CA HIS A 885 49.54 2.34 -74.50
C HIS A 885 49.07 1.28 -73.54
N LEU A 886 48.25 1.68 -72.53
CA LEU A 886 47.62 0.79 -71.54
C LEU A 886 46.13 1.02 -71.63
N ALA A 887 45.37 -0.07 -71.77
CA ALA A 887 43.90 -0.04 -71.67
C ALA A 887 43.41 -1.34 -70.98
N GLY A 888 42.21 -1.28 -70.39
CA GLY A 888 41.61 -2.44 -69.83
C GLY A 888 41.05 -2.22 -68.42
N SER A 889 40.94 -3.27 -67.62
CA SER A 889 40.37 -3.16 -66.22
C SER A 889 41.11 -4.05 -65.20
N ALA A 890 41.10 -3.60 -64.00
CA ALA A 890 41.62 -4.34 -62.84
C ALA A 890 40.61 -4.31 -61.70
N ARG A 891 40.22 -5.46 -61.16
CA ARG A 891 39.34 -5.60 -60.00
C ARG A 891 40.16 -5.86 -58.74
N PHE A 892 39.92 -5.10 -57.66
CA PHE A 892 40.73 -5.13 -56.45
C PHE A 892 40.06 -5.96 -55.33
N ALA A 893 38.76 -6.32 -55.51
CA ALA A 893 38.02 -7.16 -54.51
C ALA A 893 37.44 -8.39 -55.26
N GLY A 894 37.03 -9.37 -54.47
CA GLY A 894 36.48 -10.62 -55.00
C GLY A 894 37.50 -11.48 -55.74
N ASP A 895 37.28 -11.73 -57.03
CA ASP A 895 38.16 -12.53 -57.90
C ASP A 895 39.46 -11.85 -58.27
N GLN A 896 39.61 -10.56 -57.92
CA GLN A 896 40.78 -9.73 -58.22
C GLN A 896 41.28 -9.83 -59.72
N ALA A 897 40.33 -9.93 -60.63
CA ALA A 897 40.57 -10.19 -62.00
C ALA A 897 41.26 -9.03 -62.70
N LEU A 898 42.31 -9.35 -63.53
CA LEU A 898 42.99 -8.46 -64.40
C LEU A 898 42.59 -8.71 -65.87
N ASN A 899 42.36 -7.63 -66.58
CA ASN A 899 42.15 -7.67 -68.04
C ASN A 899 42.77 -6.37 -68.61
N LEU A 900 44.09 -6.40 -68.79
CA LEU A 900 44.86 -5.26 -69.27
C LEU A 900 45.54 -5.57 -70.62
N ARG A 901 45.65 -4.59 -71.43
CA ARG A 901 46.39 -4.65 -72.72
C ARG A 901 47.46 -3.59 -72.74
N LEU A 902 48.63 -4.00 -72.93
CA LEU A 902 49.82 -3.16 -73.13
C LEU A 902 50.33 -3.30 -74.55
N ASP A 903 50.57 -2.14 -75.18
CA ASP A 903 51.13 -2.10 -76.51
C ASP A 903 52.08 -0.93 -76.61
N GLY A 904 53.27 -1.13 -77.21
CA GLY A 904 54.26 -0.10 -77.45
C GLY A 904 55.69 -0.43 -77.02
N ALA A 905 56.49 0.52 -76.94
CA ALA A 905 57.91 0.40 -76.54
C ALA A 905 58.17 1.02 -75.17
N VAL A 906 58.95 0.35 -74.37
CA VAL A 906 59.26 0.75 -72.96
C VAL A 906 60.77 0.67 -72.77
N SER A 907 61.39 1.76 -72.24
CA SER A 907 62.77 1.71 -71.78
C SER A 907 62.91 0.79 -70.58
N LEU A 908 63.81 -0.19 -70.68
CA LEU A 908 64.08 -1.10 -69.56
C LEU A 908 64.67 -0.42 -68.34
N GLN A 909 65.18 0.79 -68.47
CA GLN A 909 65.66 1.63 -67.37
C GLN A 909 64.57 1.92 -66.35
N LEU A 910 63.27 1.87 -66.69
CA LEU A 910 62.16 1.98 -65.80
C LEU A 910 62.17 0.89 -64.73
N LEU A 911 62.58 -0.32 -65.05
CA LEU A 911 62.62 -1.42 -64.07
C LEU A 911 63.55 -1.12 -62.89
N SER A 912 64.66 -0.39 -63.18
CA SER A 912 65.59 0.02 -62.10
C SER A 912 65.02 1.06 -61.15
N SER A 913 63.97 1.79 -61.58
CA SER A 913 63.26 2.74 -60.68
C SER A 913 62.33 2.02 -59.67
N PHE A 914 61.79 0.88 -60.03
CA PHE A 914 60.94 0.08 -59.16
C PHE A 914 61.70 -0.97 -58.32
N TYR A 915 62.84 -1.44 -58.93
CA TYR A 915 63.70 -2.46 -58.30
C TYR A 915 65.11 -1.88 -58.26
N PRO A 916 65.54 -1.16 -57.21
CA PRO A 916 66.86 -0.49 -57.17
C PRO A 916 68.06 -1.43 -57.33
N GLN A 917 67.91 -2.71 -57.04
CA GLN A 917 68.91 -3.72 -57.17
C GLN A 917 69.06 -4.24 -58.61
N LEU A 918 68.17 -3.84 -59.53
CA LEU A 918 68.16 -4.27 -60.94
C LEU A 918 68.67 -3.10 -61.82
N GLU A 919 69.88 -3.26 -62.35
CA GLU A 919 70.37 -2.38 -63.39
C GLU A 919 69.86 -2.94 -64.72
N ALA A 920 69.10 -2.10 -65.42
CA ALA A 920 68.48 -2.47 -66.69
C ALA A 920 68.74 -1.32 -67.72
N SER A 921 69.02 -1.70 -68.91
CA SER A 921 69.15 -0.73 -70.07
C SER A 921 68.70 -1.41 -71.37
N GLY A 922 68.41 -0.62 -72.40
CA GLY A 922 67.81 -1.11 -73.64
C GLY A 922 66.34 -0.81 -73.76
N ARG A 923 65.74 -1.36 -74.82
CA ARG A 923 64.35 -1.08 -75.12
C ARG A 923 63.60 -2.44 -75.25
N ALA A 924 62.36 -2.46 -74.73
CA ALA A 924 61.45 -3.57 -74.91
C ALA A 924 60.22 -3.09 -75.68
N GLN A 925 59.98 -3.70 -76.83
CA GLN A 925 58.73 -3.47 -77.56
C GLN A 925 57.74 -4.56 -77.12
N ILE A 926 56.60 -4.16 -76.46
CA ILE A 926 55.66 -5.03 -75.79
C ILE A 926 54.36 -5.00 -76.56
N ASN A 927 53.82 -6.15 -76.82
CA ASN A 927 52.41 -6.33 -77.18
C ASN A 927 51.89 -7.49 -76.37
N ALA A 928 51.25 -7.15 -75.26
CA ALA A 928 50.87 -8.16 -74.25
C ALA A 928 49.50 -7.86 -73.65
N ALA A 929 48.77 -8.92 -73.35
CA ALA A 929 47.59 -8.93 -72.54
C ALA A 929 47.92 -9.50 -71.14
N VAL A 930 47.45 -8.87 -70.09
CA VAL A 930 47.57 -9.36 -68.71
C VAL A 930 46.17 -9.78 -68.25
N ALA A 931 46.05 -11.03 -67.93
CA ALA A 931 44.81 -11.64 -67.40
C ALA A 931 45.10 -12.31 -66.06
N GLY A 932 44.13 -12.99 -65.46
CA GLY A 932 44.32 -13.70 -64.19
C GLY A 932 43.94 -12.79 -62.99
N THR A 933 44.68 -12.89 -61.89
CA THR A 933 44.42 -12.08 -60.71
C THR A 933 45.59 -11.16 -60.39
N VAL A 934 45.39 -10.18 -59.53
CA VAL A 934 46.47 -9.26 -59.08
C VAL A 934 47.61 -10.04 -58.43
N VAL A 935 47.27 -11.17 -57.73
CA VAL A 935 48.27 -12.05 -57.07
C VAL A 935 48.93 -13.01 -58.01
N THR A 936 48.22 -13.52 -59.03
CA THR A 936 48.69 -14.49 -60.04
C THR A 936 48.36 -13.97 -61.44
N PRO A 937 49.10 -12.92 -61.92
CA PRO A 937 48.90 -12.40 -63.26
C PRO A 937 49.40 -13.38 -64.31
N ARG A 938 48.65 -13.50 -65.38
CA ARG A 938 48.98 -14.30 -66.52
C ARG A 938 49.27 -13.36 -67.67
N PHE A 939 50.45 -13.44 -68.21
CA PHE A 939 50.91 -12.66 -69.33
C PHE A 939 50.81 -13.45 -70.66
N ASN A 940 50.14 -12.87 -71.60
CA ASN A 940 50.09 -13.46 -72.98
C ASN A 940 50.45 -12.38 -73.95
N GLY A 941 51.48 -12.64 -74.77
CA GLY A 941 51.90 -11.66 -75.69
C GLY A 941 53.36 -11.85 -76.18
N LYS A 942 53.86 -10.84 -76.86
CA LYS A 942 55.16 -10.79 -77.38
C LYS A 942 55.94 -9.58 -76.84
N VAL A 943 57.20 -9.83 -76.43
CA VAL A 943 58.15 -8.76 -76.11
C VAL A 943 59.38 -8.94 -77.02
N HIS A 944 59.66 -7.92 -77.78
CA HIS A 944 60.89 -7.79 -78.56
C HIS A 944 61.90 -6.99 -77.82
N LEU A 945 63.01 -7.50 -77.41
CA LEU A 945 64.07 -6.80 -76.72
C LEU A 945 65.12 -6.28 -77.81
N GLU A 946 65.49 -4.99 -77.64
CA GLU A 946 66.51 -4.32 -78.46
C GLU A 946 67.61 -3.84 -77.57
N GLY A 947 68.88 -4.46 -77.75
CA GLY A 947 70.00 -4.06 -76.98
C GLY A 947 69.84 -4.07 -75.44
N ALA A 948 69.06 -5.07 -74.96
CA ALA A 948 68.73 -5.19 -73.54
C ALA A 948 69.91 -5.66 -72.70
N SER A 949 70.20 -4.95 -71.62
CA SER A 949 71.22 -5.35 -70.64
C SER A 949 70.57 -5.36 -69.27
N LEU A 950 70.74 -6.46 -68.51
CA LEU A 950 70.12 -6.65 -67.20
C LEU A 950 71.17 -7.19 -66.21
N ARG A 951 71.36 -6.53 -65.06
CA ARG A 951 72.22 -7.00 -63.99
C ARG A 951 71.51 -6.89 -62.67
N TYR A 952 71.48 -7.91 -61.84
CA TYR A 952 70.80 -7.87 -60.57
C TYR A 952 71.79 -7.87 -59.40
N GLY A 953 71.77 -6.79 -58.56
CA GLY A 953 72.69 -6.65 -57.44
C GLY A 953 74.14 -7.00 -57.70
N ASP A 954 74.73 -7.72 -56.80
CA ASP A 954 76.18 -8.12 -56.89
C ASP A 954 76.41 -9.32 -57.72
N PHE A 955 75.50 -9.79 -58.58
CA PHE A 955 75.66 -10.92 -59.42
C PHE A 955 76.79 -10.54 -60.44
N PRO A 956 77.86 -11.39 -60.55
CA PRO A 956 78.99 -11.06 -61.35
C PRO A 956 78.73 -11.20 -62.90
N THR A 957 77.62 -11.89 -63.22
CA THR A 957 77.24 -12.10 -64.62
C THR A 957 75.86 -11.49 -64.87
N GLY A 958 75.74 -10.60 -65.81
CA GLY A 958 74.50 -10.02 -66.32
C GLY A 958 74.31 -10.39 -67.79
N LEU A 959 73.09 -10.13 -68.26
CA LEU A 959 72.83 -10.18 -69.69
C LEU A 959 73.22 -8.88 -70.29
N SER A 960 73.94 -8.89 -71.47
CA SER A 960 74.40 -7.64 -72.20
C SER A 960 73.97 -7.71 -73.61
N ASN A 961 73.47 -6.62 -74.15
CA ASN A 961 73.10 -6.43 -75.55
C ASN A 961 72.19 -7.52 -76.12
N VAL A 962 71.23 -7.96 -75.34
CA VAL A 962 70.26 -8.99 -75.79
C VAL A 962 69.28 -8.33 -76.76
N THR A 963 69.14 -8.97 -77.97
CA THR A 963 68.19 -8.59 -79.00
C THR A 963 67.43 -9.83 -79.40
N GLY A 964 66.10 -9.89 -79.36
CA GLY A 964 65.29 -11.07 -79.61
C GLY A 964 63.86 -10.96 -79.23
N ASP A 965 63.10 -11.93 -79.68
CA ASP A 965 61.68 -12.06 -79.45
C ASP A 965 61.40 -13.05 -78.27
N PHE A 966 60.60 -12.58 -77.28
CA PHE A 966 60.14 -13.46 -76.21
C PHE A 966 58.60 -13.53 -76.37
N ASN A 967 58.14 -14.73 -76.55
CA ASN A 967 56.70 -14.97 -76.56
C ASN A 967 56.28 -15.57 -75.20
N PHE A 968 55.30 -14.97 -74.54
CA PHE A 968 54.73 -15.44 -73.29
C PHE A 968 53.38 -16.03 -73.63
N ASP A 969 53.20 -17.29 -73.35
CA ASP A 969 51.92 -17.99 -73.38
C ASP A 969 51.91 -18.84 -72.16
N VAL A 970 51.32 -18.29 -71.13
CA VAL A 970 51.17 -18.97 -69.80
C VAL A 970 49.79 -19.55 -69.71
N ASN A 971 49.64 -20.83 -69.96
CA ASN A 971 48.48 -21.62 -69.67
C ASN A 971 48.36 -21.84 -68.13
#